data_5eb864facd16de21a35d00ae69673031
#
_entry.id   5eb864facd16de21a35d00ae69673031
#
_cell.length_a   1.000
_cell.length_b   1.000
_cell.length_c   1.000
_cell.angle_alpha   90.00
_cell.angle_beta   90.00
_cell.angle_gamma   90.00
#
_symmetry.space_group_name_H-M   'P 1'
#
loop_
_entity.id
_entity.type
_entity.pdbx_description
1 polymer ?
#
loop_
_entity_poly.entity_id
_entity_poly.type
_entity_poly.pdbx_seq_one_letter_code
_entity_poly.pdbx_strand_id
1 'polypeptide(L)'
;MSLKGNNYANKLKMLEKAKEDIKRRLVNCEEQIDQFADMISSWFITPELLTRPTVINIFGPTGTGKTQMIREFVKELKLGSLFSSICINSTEGGSVGYRIDSAISSLNLNSVSDSFAPEGIIFLDEFQNFIMKDMVGQRKTSDGKIWEILSSGKVIEQLERTDIISMYNEIKRCMTAPHGRMGGPSEPQYTWQSIYGAARYKRILKIAKKVEDIMVMTPKEMLPIVERLKDNFTEVVLETDYSKCVFIICANLDSVFDLDPSARVDVDADVVHESCKHITVFDIKRGLSGFLFDEQLARLGNNFIVFYTINKKGFRTIIATELERVKEDVKRVSNVDITFDKSIYRTIYRNGVFPTQGARCVFSTIASMISNMLPKILFDSRSEELTSLTLSYDPASYSLVTDDGKKYKVLGPVDEATIRIMNDPNERRCTSVHEAGHAIVYAELFGAVPNAIVSVVADSYVGAGYITTHQIRHTRATMTNFITTAVAGMVAEELVFGKDYRTVGCSSDLVTATVMTSRFIRKLAFSEKIKAVVSHDESFYNNVGGTSEAINEMVIASIKKASDIITSNISLLKDVSERLYQKNSLTPEEFSNISKEHSKNYAILEFGAKIIPNFDEKYAAFKNSGVANIEDLAEESVKALESFYPRVSPQEKEYSITNDFNATDFNDNWTKII
;
A
#
# COMPACT_ATOMS: atom_id res chain seq x y z
N MET A 1 38.64 1.96 26.31
CA MET A 1 37.49 2.01 25.37
C MET A 1 37.29 3.44 24.93
N SER A 2 37.46 3.69 23.63
CA SER A 2 37.62 5.03 23.07
C SER A 2 36.32 5.85 23.10
N LEU A 3 36.46 7.19 23.04
CA LEU A 3 35.34 8.16 22.89
C LEU A 3 34.32 7.79 21.79
N LYS A 4 34.72 7.02 20.77
CA LYS A 4 33.84 6.48 19.72
C LYS A 4 32.85 5.41 20.23
N GLY A 5 33.27 4.53 21.14
CA GLY A 5 32.38 3.48 21.70
C GLY A 5 31.24 4.05 22.55
N ASN A 6 31.46 5.19 23.24
CA ASN A 6 30.43 5.89 23.98
C ASN A 6 29.39 6.56 23.07
N ASN A 7 29.80 7.00 21.88
CA ASN A 7 28.89 7.62 20.91
C ASN A 7 27.93 6.59 20.29
N TYR A 8 28.41 5.40 19.96
CA TYR A 8 27.59 4.32 19.40
C TYR A 8 26.54 3.81 20.41
N ALA A 9 26.96 3.62 21.66
CA ALA A 9 26.03 3.20 22.71
C ALA A 9 24.92 4.25 22.97
N ASN A 10 25.25 5.53 22.88
CA ASN A 10 24.28 6.62 23.00
C ASN A 10 23.30 6.65 21.82
N LYS A 11 23.79 6.51 20.60
CA LYS A 11 22.95 6.44 19.39
C LYS A 11 21.99 5.23 19.44
N LEU A 12 22.47 4.06 19.87
CA LEU A 12 21.61 2.89 20.06
C LEU A 12 20.51 3.15 21.07
N LYS A 13 20.84 3.72 22.23
CA LYS A 13 19.84 4.09 23.24
C LYS A 13 18.83 5.12 22.72
N MET A 14 19.28 6.08 21.91
CA MET A 14 18.38 7.05 21.26
C MET A 14 17.41 6.36 20.32
N LEU A 15 17.88 5.41 19.51
CA LEU A 15 17.05 4.66 18.56
C LEU A 15 16.01 3.81 19.30
N GLU A 16 16.41 3.07 20.35
CA GLU A 16 15.49 2.29 21.17
C GLU A 16 14.44 3.16 21.85
N LYS A 17 14.85 4.29 22.43
CA LYS A 17 13.91 5.23 23.02
C LYS A 17 12.94 5.78 21.99
N ALA A 18 13.43 6.21 20.82
CA ALA A 18 12.59 6.72 19.75
C ALA A 18 11.55 5.68 19.31
N LYS A 19 11.97 4.42 19.14
CA LYS A 19 11.11 3.29 18.82
C LYS A 19 9.95 3.14 19.81
N GLU A 20 10.25 3.11 21.10
CA GLU A 20 9.23 2.96 22.15
C GLU A 20 8.30 4.18 22.23
N ASP A 21 8.82 5.40 22.10
CA ASP A 21 8.02 6.63 22.12
C ASP A 21 7.10 6.72 20.88
N ILE A 22 7.53 6.23 19.72
CA ILE A 22 6.72 6.20 18.50
C ILE A 22 5.62 5.13 18.62
N LYS A 23 5.91 3.93 19.15
CA LYS A 23 4.90 2.89 19.39
C LYS A 23 3.75 3.35 20.30
N ARG A 24 4.03 4.27 21.23
CA ARG A 24 2.97 4.85 22.08
C ARG A 24 2.05 5.81 21.33
N ARG A 25 2.53 6.42 20.23
CA ARG A 25 1.81 7.45 19.47
C ARG A 25 1.16 6.90 18.20
N LEU A 26 1.79 5.93 17.57
CA LEU A 26 1.27 5.31 16.37
C LEU A 26 0.70 3.93 16.71
N VAL A 27 -0.49 3.69 16.22
CA VAL A 27 -1.29 2.51 16.55
C VAL A 27 -1.30 1.54 15.39
N ASN A 28 -1.26 0.24 15.69
CA ASN A 28 -1.44 -0.83 14.70
C ASN A 28 -0.29 -0.95 13.68
N CYS A 29 0.90 -0.49 14.05
CA CYS A 29 2.11 -0.57 13.22
C CYS A 29 3.38 -0.83 14.05
N GLU A 30 3.25 -1.49 15.19
CA GLU A 30 4.35 -1.76 16.12
C GLU A 30 5.46 -2.58 15.46
N GLU A 31 5.10 -3.60 14.70
CA GLU A 31 6.05 -4.42 13.94
C GLU A 31 6.78 -3.62 12.86
N GLN A 32 6.07 -2.75 12.15
CA GLN A 32 6.64 -1.90 11.11
C GLN A 32 7.63 -0.87 11.70
N ILE A 33 7.35 -0.38 12.91
CA ILE A 33 8.26 0.50 13.65
C ILE A 33 9.54 -0.25 14.01
N ASP A 34 9.45 -1.50 14.50
CA ASP A 34 10.62 -2.33 14.81
C ASP A 34 11.44 -2.58 13.54
N GLN A 35 10.81 -3.03 12.46
CA GLN A 35 11.47 -3.29 11.18
C GLN A 35 12.19 -2.04 10.64
N PHE A 36 11.55 -0.87 10.72
CA PHE A 36 12.16 0.38 10.28
C PHE A 36 13.38 0.75 11.13
N ALA A 37 13.27 0.65 12.47
CA ALA A 37 14.37 0.92 13.37
C ALA A 37 15.56 0.01 13.11
N ASP A 38 15.33 -1.28 12.88
CA ASP A 38 16.37 -2.25 12.55
C ASP A 38 17.05 -1.91 11.22
N MET A 39 16.28 -1.58 10.18
CA MET A 39 16.81 -1.25 8.85
C MET A 39 17.62 0.05 8.84
N ILE A 40 17.23 1.07 9.61
CA ILE A 40 17.95 2.35 9.67
C ILE A 40 19.13 2.32 10.64
N SER A 41 19.23 1.33 11.51
CA SER A 41 20.19 1.26 12.61
C SER A 41 21.64 1.35 12.14
N SER A 42 22.03 0.61 11.10
CA SER A 42 23.39 0.61 10.56
C SER A 42 23.79 1.99 10.05
N TRP A 43 22.90 2.67 9.35
CA TRP A 43 23.15 4.04 8.86
C TRP A 43 23.21 5.04 10.01
N PHE A 44 22.28 4.95 10.97
CA PHE A 44 22.22 5.89 12.09
C PHE A 44 23.41 5.76 13.05
N ILE A 45 23.85 4.52 13.32
CA ILE A 45 24.89 4.24 14.31
C ILE A 45 26.29 4.32 13.70
N THR A 46 26.49 3.68 12.55
CA THR A 46 27.81 3.48 11.91
C THR A 46 27.79 3.76 10.41
N PRO A 47 27.43 4.98 9.97
CA PRO A 47 27.34 5.32 8.54
C PRO A 47 28.66 5.14 7.79
N GLU A 48 29.79 5.22 8.49
CA GLU A 48 31.14 5.06 7.92
C GLU A 48 31.45 3.63 7.44
N LEU A 49 30.66 2.64 7.86
CA LEU A 49 30.80 1.24 7.41
C LEU A 49 29.99 0.92 6.15
N LEU A 50 29.15 1.84 5.71
CA LEU A 50 28.31 1.63 4.55
C LEU A 50 29.09 1.80 3.26
N THR A 51 28.99 0.82 2.38
CA THR A 51 29.59 0.82 1.04
C THR A 51 28.57 1.09 -0.06
N ARG A 52 27.27 1.07 0.29
CA ARG A 52 26.13 1.36 -0.58
C ARG A 52 25.05 2.10 0.19
N PRO A 53 24.19 2.86 -0.46
CA PRO A 53 23.06 3.51 0.20
C PRO A 53 22.12 2.49 0.79
N THR A 54 21.51 2.84 1.92
CA THR A 54 20.45 2.04 2.51
C THR A 54 19.13 2.38 1.79
N VAL A 55 18.50 1.38 1.19
CA VAL A 55 17.19 1.52 0.54
C VAL A 55 16.14 0.84 1.41
N ILE A 56 15.10 1.57 1.82
CA ILE A 56 13.98 1.07 2.63
C ILE A 56 12.70 1.32 1.85
N ASN A 57 11.96 0.25 1.58
CA ASN A 57 10.73 0.29 0.78
C ASN A 57 9.53 0.10 1.69
N ILE A 58 8.61 1.07 1.73
CA ILE A 58 7.45 1.09 2.61
C ILE A 58 6.18 1.13 1.78
N PHE A 59 5.42 0.05 1.79
CA PHE A 59 4.21 -0.10 1.00
C PHE A 59 3.00 -0.42 1.88
N GLY A 60 1.83 -0.01 1.43
CA GLY A 60 0.59 -0.33 2.14
C GLY A 60 -0.54 0.64 1.79
N PRO A 61 -1.76 0.39 2.27
CA PRO A 61 -2.92 1.20 1.97
C PRO A 61 -2.78 2.66 2.43
N THR A 62 -3.58 3.53 1.80
CA THR A 62 -3.65 4.95 2.17
C THR A 62 -4.10 5.14 3.63
N GLY A 63 -3.54 6.15 4.30
CA GLY A 63 -3.96 6.55 5.66
C GLY A 63 -3.58 5.60 6.79
N THR A 64 -2.63 4.68 6.58
CA THR A 64 -2.18 3.69 7.58
C THR A 64 -1.00 4.15 8.45
N GLY A 65 -0.51 5.39 8.26
CA GLY A 65 0.55 5.96 9.11
C GLY A 65 1.97 5.89 8.54
N LYS A 66 2.18 5.39 7.32
CA LYS A 66 3.50 5.26 6.68
C LYS A 66 4.36 6.54 6.77
N THR A 67 3.88 7.61 6.18
CA THR A 67 4.57 8.92 6.16
C THR A 67 4.72 9.50 7.57
N GLN A 68 3.74 9.29 8.45
CA GLN A 68 3.81 9.75 9.83
C GLN A 68 4.90 9.04 10.63
N MET A 69 5.04 7.72 10.48
CA MET A 69 6.11 6.95 11.13
C MET A 69 7.49 7.53 10.79
N ILE A 70 7.74 7.80 9.52
CA ILE A 70 9.02 8.38 9.07
C ILE A 70 9.26 9.74 9.72
N ARG A 71 8.24 10.61 9.72
CA ARG A 71 8.33 11.95 10.33
C ARG A 71 8.59 11.90 11.83
N GLU A 72 7.97 10.96 12.55
CA GLU A 72 8.22 10.75 13.97
C GLU A 72 9.66 10.30 14.23
N PHE A 73 10.20 9.36 13.44
CA PHE A 73 11.61 8.95 13.55
C PHE A 73 12.56 10.12 13.28
N VAL A 74 12.31 10.91 12.24
CA VAL A 74 13.12 12.10 11.94
C VAL A 74 13.11 13.09 13.10
N LYS A 75 11.96 13.29 13.73
CA LYS A 75 11.79 14.19 14.87
C LYS A 75 12.51 13.66 16.13
N GLU A 76 12.25 12.41 16.52
CA GLU A 76 12.81 11.82 17.74
C GLU A 76 14.34 11.65 17.68
N LEU A 77 14.84 11.29 16.50
CA LEU A 77 16.28 11.16 16.26
C LEU A 77 16.95 12.49 15.92
N LYS A 78 16.19 13.60 15.88
CA LYS A 78 16.68 14.97 15.56
C LYS A 78 17.39 15.07 14.20
N LEU A 79 16.86 14.37 13.21
CA LEU A 79 17.45 14.27 11.87
C LEU A 79 16.92 15.32 10.87
N GLY A 80 16.21 16.35 11.33
CA GLY A 80 15.58 17.34 10.46
C GLY A 80 16.52 18.04 9.48
N SER A 81 17.77 18.29 9.85
CA SER A 81 18.79 18.87 8.97
C SER A 81 19.36 17.89 7.94
N LEU A 82 19.15 16.59 8.14
CA LEU A 82 19.58 15.50 7.27
C LEU A 82 18.41 14.86 6.50
N PHE A 83 17.23 15.46 6.50
CA PHE A 83 16.02 14.91 5.91
C PHE A 83 15.50 15.78 4.78
N SER A 84 15.28 15.19 3.62
CA SER A 84 14.59 15.82 2.50
C SER A 84 13.49 14.92 1.96
N SER A 85 12.33 15.52 1.68
CA SER A 85 11.15 14.82 1.18
C SER A 85 10.81 15.28 -0.23
N ILE A 86 10.60 14.33 -1.12
CA ILE A 86 10.18 14.56 -2.51
C ILE A 86 8.87 13.82 -2.72
N CYS A 87 7.80 14.56 -3.06
CA CYS A 87 6.56 13.96 -3.53
C CYS A 87 6.63 13.76 -5.05
N ILE A 88 6.42 12.55 -5.50
CA ILE A 88 6.45 12.21 -6.93
C ILE A 88 5.06 12.43 -7.51
N ASN A 89 4.88 13.56 -8.21
CA ASN A 89 3.64 13.89 -8.91
C ASN A 89 3.81 13.64 -10.41
N SER A 90 2.82 13.03 -11.03
CA SER A 90 2.81 12.74 -12.49
C SER A 90 2.75 14.00 -13.36
N THR A 91 2.38 15.15 -12.79
CA THR A 91 2.12 16.41 -13.51
C THR A 91 3.25 17.43 -13.47
N GLU A 92 4.26 17.25 -12.61
CA GLU A 92 5.38 18.18 -12.53
C GLU A 92 6.49 17.81 -13.52
N GLY A 93 6.72 18.69 -14.50
CA GLY A 93 7.65 18.51 -15.62
C GLY A 93 9.13 18.62 -15.26
N GLY A 94 9.60 17.84 -14.30
CA GLY A 94 11.02 17.72 -13.98
C GLY A 94 11.42 16.27 -13.76
N SER A 95 12.65 15.88 -14.16
CA SER A 95 13.12 14.53 -13.90
C SER A 95 13.25 14.28 -12.39
N VAL A 96 12.88 13.07 -11.93
CA VAL A 96 13.04 12.68 -10.51
C VAL A 96 14.53 12.76 -10.11
N GLY A 97 15.43 12.44 -11.02
CA GLY A 97 16.88 12.57 -10.81
C GLY A 97 17.30 13.99 -10.49
N TYR A 98 16.79 14.98 -11.21
CA TYR A 98 17.07 16.40 -10.92
C TYR A 98 16.54 16.81 -9.54
N ARG A 99 15.36 16.35 -9.16
CA ARG A 99 14.80 16.64 -7.83
C ARG A 99 15.60 15.96 -6.71
N ILE A 100 16.10 14.76 -6.94
CA ILE A 100 17.01 14.08 -6.00
C ILE A 100 18.30 14.86 -5.84
N ASP A 101 18.93 15.30 -6.92
CA ASP A 101 20.13 16.13 -6.85
C ASP A 101 19.87 17.43 -6.08
N SER A 102 18.73 18.06 -6.29
CA SER A 102 18.31 19.25 -5.54
C SER A 102 18.08 18.94 -4.06
N ALA A 103 17.46 17.82 -3.74
CA ALA A 103 17.25 17.39 -2.36
C ALA A 103 18.56 17.08 -1.64
N ILE A 104 19.46 16.37 -2.29
CA ILE A 104 20.80 16.07 -1.75
C ILE A 104 21.59 17.36 -1.53
N SER A 105 21.47 18.31 -2.43
CA SER A 105 22.15 19.61 -2.28
C SER A 105 21.64 20.39 -1.08
N SER A 106 20.39 20.20 -0.68
CA SER A 106 19.84 20.82 0.53
C SER A 106 20.28 20.15 1.83
N LEU A 107 20.68 18.87 1.77
CA LEU A 107 20.97 18.07 2.97
C LEU A 107 22.36 18.26 3.56
N ASN A 108 23.37 18.50 2.75
CA ASN A 108 24.73 18.54 3.28
C ASN A 108 25.66 19.48 2.54
N LEU A 109 25.61 20.73 2.92
CA LEU A 109 26.40 21.80 2.37
C LEU A 109 27.68 22.05 3.15
N ASN A 110 27.85 21.37 4.27
CA ASN A 110 28.99 21.60 5.18
C ASN A 110 30.11 20.56 5.05
N SER A 111 29.97 19.53 4.20
CA SER A 111 31.08 18.60 3.96
C SER A 111 32.07 19.16 2.96
N VAL A 112 33.09 19.76 3.49
CA VAL A 112 34.22 20.37 2.75
C VAL A 112 35.28 19.33 2.37
N SER A 113 34.93 18.07 2.16
CA SER A 113 35.89 17.07 1.70
C SER A 113 36.01 17.06 0.16
N ASP A 114 37.20 16.77 -0.37
CA ASP A 114 37.44 16.68 -1.81
C ASP A 114 36.65 15.54 -2.49
N SER A 115 36.17 14.55 -1.72
CA SER A 115 35.20 13.56 -2.13
C SER A 115 33.81 14.01 -1.70
N PHE A 116 32.95 14.29 -2.66
CA PHE A 116 31.57 14.66 -2.36
C PHE A 116 30.79 13.37 -1.98
N ALA A 117 30.63 13.14 -0.69
CA ALA A 117 29.85 12.06 -0.13
C ALA A 117 28.70 12.64 0.71
N PRO A 118 27.55 12.91 0.12
CA PRO A 118 26.39 13.42 0.85
C PRO A 118 25.92 12.40 1.89
N GLU A 119 25.50 12.90 3.06
CA GLU A 119 24.92 12.11 4.13
C GLU A 119 23.54 12.63 4.44
N GLY A 120 22.54 11.74 4.48
CA GLY A 120 21.18 12.14 4.80
C GLY A 120 20.11 11.14 4.36
N ILE A 121 18.86 11.51 4.65
CA ILE A 121 17.67 10.73 4.32
C ILE A 121 16.92 11.42 3.18
N ILE A 122 16.70 10.69 2.11
CA ILE A 122 15.88 11.12 0.97
C ILE A 122 14.62 10.28 0.97
N PHE A 123 13.50 10.94 1.25
CA PHE A 123 12.19 10.33 1.30
C PHE A 123 11.44 10.59 0.00
N LEU A 124 11.16 9.52 -0.75
CA LEU A 124 10.40 9.52 -2.00
C LEU A 124 8.98 9.07 -1.70
N ASP A 125 8.04 10.01 -1.61
CA ASP A 125 6.62 9.74 -1.35
C ASP A 125 5.84 9.64 -2.66
N GLU A 126 4.72 8.91 -2.64
CA GLU A 126 3.85 8.66 -3.80
C GLU A 126 4.57 7.98 -4.98
N PHE A 127 5.47 7.03 -4.67
CA PHE A 127 6.32 6.38 -5.67
C PHE A 127 5.55 5.60 -6.73
N GLN A 128 4.30 5.22 -6.50
CA GLN A 128 3.44 4.61 -7.52
C GLN A 128 3.21 5.53 -8.75
N ASN A 129 3.44 6.84 -8.62
CA ASN A 129 3.37 7.78 -9.74
C ASN A 129 4.64 7.75 -10.60
N PHE A 130 5.67 7.01 -10.19
CA PHE A 130 6.91 6.83 -10.94
C PHE A 130 6.75 5.73 -11.99
N ILE A 131 6.01 6.03 -13.06
CA ILE A 131 5.65 5.07 -14.11
C ILE A 131 6.75 5.01 -15.15
N MET A 132 7.41 3.85 -15.28
CA MET A 132 8.49 3.59 -16.23
C MET A 132 8.02 2.84 -17.49
N LYS A 133 6.85 2.20 -17.43
CA LYS A 133 6.19 1.53 -18.56
C LYS A 133 4.99 2.35 -19.02
N ASP A 134 4.79 2.42 -20.34
CA ASP A 134 3.52 2.91 -20.87
C ASP A 134 2.44 1.81 -20.84
N MET A 135 1.23 2.12 -21.31
CA MET A 135 0.12 1.16 -21.35
C MET A 135 0.37 -0.04 -22.28
N VAL A 136 1.37 0.05 -23.16
CA VAL A 136 1.79 -1.01 -24.08
C VAL A 136 3.03 -1.75 -23.56
N GLY A 137 3.55 -1.36 -22.39
CA GLY A 137 4.73 -1.97 -21.78
C GLY A 137 6.07 -1.45 -22.32
N GLN A 138 6.07 -0.37 -23.14
CA GLN A 138 7.29 0.24 -23.64
C GLN A 138 7.91 1.17 -22.61
N ARG A 139 9.25 1.32 -22.69
CA ARG A 139 10.01 2.17 -21.76
C ARG A 139 9.71 3.65 -22.03
N LYS A 140 9.20 4.35 -21.03
CA LYS A 140 9.21 5.82 -21.02
C LYS A 140 10.63 6.32 -20.76
N THR A 141 11.00 7.47 -21.35
CA THR A 141 12.30 8.14 -21.09
C THR A 141 12.54 8.25 -19.60
N SER A 142 13.64 7.68 -19.13
CA SER A 142 13.84 7.39 -17.72
C SER A 142 14.82 8.33 -17.07
N ASP A 143 14.60 8.59 -15.78
CA ASP A 143 15.59 9.06 -14.84
C ASP A 143 16.59 7.94 -14.51
N GLY A 144 17.50 7.63 -15.44
CA GLY A 144 18.50 6.58 -15.28
C GLY A 144 19.37 6.77 -14.03
N LYS A 145 19.62 8.02 -13.66
CA LYS A 145 20.48 8.41 -12.54
C LYS A 145 20.02 7.88 -11.19
N ILE A 146 18.71 7.91 -10.90
CA ILE A 146 18.21 7.35 -9.63
C ILE A 146 18.51 5.86 -9.52
N TRP A 147 18.35 5.12 -10.62
CA TRP A 147 18.58 3.68 -10.61
C TRP A 147 20.05 3.32 -10.46
N GLU A 148 20.97 4.16 -10.97
CA GLU A 148 22.39 4.03 -10.73
C GLU A 148 22.74 4.28 -9.27
N ILE A 149 22.19 5.33 -8.65
CA ILE A 149 22.36 5.62 -7.23
C ILE A 149 21.88 4.47 -6.36
N LEU A 150 20.66 3.97 -6.59
CA LEU A 150 20.11 2.87 -5.79
C LEU A 150 20.88 1.57 -5.94
N SER A 151 21.56 1.35 -7.08
CA SER A 151 22.32 0.15 -7.38
C SER A 151 23.75 0.18 -6.81
N SER A 152 24.54 1.15 -7.26
CA SER A 152 25.97 1.22 -6.96
C SER A 152 26.29 2.17 -5.79
N GLY A 153 25.41 3.13 -5.52
CA GLY A 153 25.68 4.23 -4.60
C GLY A 153 26.64 5.26 -5.15
N LYS A 154 27.16 5.08 -6.37
CA LYS A 154 28.11 5.98 -6.99
C LYS A 154 27.59 6.47 -8.32
N VAL A 155 27.75 7.74 -8.60
CA VAL A 155 27.44 8.35 -9.88
C VAL A 155 28.69 9.00 -10.42
N ILE A 156 29.04 8.66 -11.65
CA ILE A 156 30.18 9.23 -12.35
C ILE A 156 29.65 10.13 -13.45
N GLU A 157 29.91 11.44 -13.31
CA GLU A 157 29.65 12.43 -14.36
C GLU A 157 30.95 12.74 -15.10
N GLN A 158 30.97 12.41 -16.37
CA GLN A 158 32.06 12.78 -17.26
C GLN A 158 31.68 14.08 -17.95
N LEU A 159 32.41 15.14 -17.67
CA LEU A 159 32.19 16.46 -18.30
C LEU A 159 32.92 16.54 -19.62
N GLU A 160 32.19 16.98 -20.62
CA GLU A 160 32.73 17.25 -21.92
C GLU A 160 33.28 18.69 -22.02
N ARG A 161 34.12 18.95 -23.03
CA ARG A 161 34.60 20.29 -23.29
C ARG A 161 33.48 21.31 -23.55
N THR A 162 32.38 20.85 -24.11
CA THR A 162 31.15 21.61 -24.37
C THR A 162 30.53 22.14 -23.07
N ASP A 163 30.59 21.38 -21.97
CA ASP A 163 30.09 21.81 -20.66
C ASP A 163 30.89 22.95 -20.10
N ILE A 164 32.22 22.87 -20.23
CA ILE A 164 33.12 23.94 -19.78
C ILE A 164 32.97 25.23 -20.63
N ILE A 165 32.74 25.07 -21.94
CA ILE A 165 32.42 26.19 -22.84
C ILE A 165 31.09 26.83 -22.46
N SER A 166 30.09 26.03 -22.08
CA SER A 166 28.78 26.49 -21.60
C SER A 166 28.94 27.31 -20.31
N MET A 167 29.69 26.80 -19.32
CA MET A 167 30.02 27.52 -18.09
C MET A 167 30.74 28.86 -18.36
N TYR A 168 31.72 28.85 -19.25
CA TYR A 168 32.44 30.08 -19.66
C TYR A 168 31.49 31.11 -20.26
N ASN A 169 30.64 30.70 -21.18
CA ASN A 169 29.69 31.59 -21.84
C ASN A 169 28.65 32.14 -20.84
N GLU A 170 28.24 31.35 -19.86
CA GLU A 170 27.32 31.77 -18.81
C GLU A 170 27.91 32.82 -17.92
N ILE A 171 29.15 32.63 -17.44
CA ILE A 171 29.86 33.63 -16.66
C ILE A 171 30.06 34.94 -17.46
N LYS A 172 30.37 34.81 -18.75
CA LYS A 172 30.54 35.97 -19.63
C LYS A 172 29.24 36.75 -19.83
N ARG A 173 28.10 36.05 -19.94
CA ARG A 173 26.77 36.70 -19.99
C ARG A 173 26.48 37.44 -18.68
N CYS A 174 26.83 36.90 -17.52
CA CYS A 174 26.65 37.56 -16.23
C CYS A 174 27.47 38.88 -16.15
N MET A 175 28.57 39.00 -16.87
CA MET A 175 29.35 40.25 -16.94
C MET A 175 28.73 41.29 -17.87
N THR A 176 27.99 40.86 -18.89
CA THR A 176 27.43 41.73 -19.93
C THR A 176 25.95 42.04 -19.77
N ALA A 177 25.26 41.33 -18.84
CA ALA A 177 23.84 41.54 -18.60
C ALA A 177 23.59 42.96 -18.06
N PRO A 178 22.71 43.78 -18.69
CA PRO A 178 22.37 45.10 -18.17
C PRO A 178 21.64 44.92 -16.83
N HIS A 179 22.07 45.65 -15.81
CA HIS A 179 21.39 45.72 -14.52
C HIS A 179 19.91 46.08 -14.72
N GLY A 180 19.06 45.19 -14.31
CA GLY A 180 17.63 45.23 -14.15
C GLY A 180 16.80 46.37 -14.75
N ARG A 181 15.97 46.06 -15.73
CA ARG A 181 14.73 46.79 -15.95
C ARG A 181 13.65 46.21 -15.03
N MET A 182 13.20 47.07 -14.13
CA MET A 182 12.08 46.99 -13.17
C MET A 182 12.48 46.76 -11.70
N GLY A 183 12.55 47.91 -11.00
CA GLY A 183 12.03 48.08 -9.65
C GLY A 183 12.77 47.40 -8.49
N GLY A 184 13.97 47.78 -8.21
CA GLY A 184 14.69 47.47 -6.97
C GLY A 184 16.13 46.99 -7.19
N PRO A 185 17.07 47.27 -6.29
CA PRO A 185 18.44 46.78 -6.38
C PRO A 185 18.50 45.33 -5.97
N SER A 186 18.10 44.38 -6.84
CA SER A 186 18.49 43.00 -6.69
C SER A 186 19.84 42.84 -7.37
N GLU A 187 20.84 42.53 -6.57
CA GLU A 187 22.14 42.09 -7.09
C GLU A 187 21.95 40.92 -8.05
N PRO A 188 22.67 40.84 -9.17
CA PRO A 188 22.52 39.75 -10.11
C PRO A 188 22.92 38.43 -9.41
N GLN A 189 21.99 37.51 -9.31
CA GLN A 189 22.24 36.15 -8.79
C GLN A 189 23.02 35.36 -9.85
N TYR A 190 24.22 34.93 -9.53
CA TYR A 190 25.02 34.04 -10.36
C TYR A 190 24.69 32.58 -10.03
N THR A 191 24.77 31.67 -10.97
CA THR A 191 24.47 30.23 -10.78
C THR A 191 25.34 29.59 -9.71
N TRP A 192 26.56 30.07 -9.46
CA TRP A 192 27.41 29.57 -8.39
C TRP A 192 27.16 30.22 -7.03
N GLN A 193 26.27 31.21 -6.91
CA GLN A 193 25.96 31.85 -5.62
C GLN A 193 25.07 30.96 -4.75
N SER A 194 24.44 29.92 -5.30
CA SER A 194 23.88 28.85 -4.46
C SER A 194 25.04 28.01 -3.91
N ILE A 195 24.88 27.52 -2.68
CA ILE A 195 25.88 26.62 -2.06
C ILE A 195 26.13 25.39 -2.96
N TYR A 196 25.11 24.87 -3.59
CA TYR A 196 25.21 23.76 -4.54
C TYR A 196 26.02 24.14 -5.79
N GLY A 197 25.71 25.27 -6.39
CA GLY A 197 26.47 25.79 -7.53
C GLY A 197 27.92 26.00 -7.17
N ALA A 198 28.20 26.62 -6.04
CA ALA A 198 29.56 26.86 -5.56
C ALA A 198 30.33 25.55 -5.29
N ALA A 199 29.69 24.55 -4.67
CA ALA A 199 30.30 23.24 -4.44
C ALA A 199 30.63 22.54 -5.78
N ARG A 200 29.71 22.61 -6.74
CA ARG A 200 29.90 22.03 -8.09
C ARG A 200 31.06 22.74 -8.82
N TYR A 201 31.09 24.08 -8.82
CA TYR A 201 32.18 24.85 -9.40
C TYR A 201 33.51 24.56 -8.72
N LYS A 202 33.53 24.44 -7.37
CA LYS A 202 34.72 24.03 -6.62
C LYS A 202 35.33 22.73 -7.15
N ARG A 203 34.47 21.72 -7.34
CA ARG A 203 34.90 20.39 -7.80
C ARG A 203 35.39 20.41 -9.25
N ILE A 204 34.63 21.04 -10.14
CA ILE A 204 34.96 21.12 -11.58
C ILE A 204 36.26 21.90 -11.80
N LEU A 205 36.38 23.04 -11.16
CA LEU A 205 37.49 23.98 -11.35
C LEU A 205 38.66 23.73 -10.40
N LYS A 206 38.56 22.73 -9.51
CA LYS A 206 39.57 22.38 -8.48
C LYS A 206 40.01 23.60 -7.67
N ILE A 207 39.05 24.43 -7.25
CA ILE A 207 39.31 25.67 -6.51
C ILE A 207 39.63 25.35 -5.05
N ALA A 208 40.78 25.78 -4.55
CA ALA A 208 41.21 25.51 -3.17
C ALA A 208 40.54 26.38 -2.09
N LYS A 209 39.54 27.21 -2.46
CA LYS A 209 38.79 28.08 -1.53
C LYS A 209 37.63 27.26 -0.86
N LYS A 210 37.13 27.79 0.26
CA LYS A 210 35.89 27.28 0.87
C LYS A 210 34.68 27.54 -0.03
N VAL A 211 33.61 26.75 0.13
CA VAL A 211 32.41 26.90 -0.69
C VAL A 211 31.77 28.29 -0.48
N GLU A 212 31.77 28.77 0.76
CA GLU A 212 31.24 30.09 1.13
C GLU A 212 31.99 31.22 0.42
N ASP A 213 33.32 31.10 0.28
CA ASP A 213 34.15 32.08 -0.43
C ASP A 213 33.85 32.07 -1.94
N ILE A 214 33.55 30.90 -2.50
CA ILE A 214 33.18 30.76 -3.92
C ILE A 214 31.81 31.35 -4.19
N MET A 215 30.87 31.24 -3.27
CA MET A 215 29.53 31.82 -3.41
C MET A 215 29.56 33.33 -3.61
N VAL A 216 30.50 34.02 -2.97
CA VAL A 216 30.62 35.48 -3.04
C VAL A 216 31.61 35.97 -4.12
N MET A 217 32.26 35.06 -4.86
CA MET A 217 33.14 35.43 -5.97
C MET A 217 32.36 36.16 -7.06
N THR A 218 32.98 37.19 -7.61
CA THR A 218 32.43 37.92 -8.75
C THR A 218 32.70 37.19 -10.07
N PRO A 219 31.91 37.45 -11.14
CA PRO A 219 32.20 36.92 -12.47
C PRO A 219 33.61 37.25 -12.98
N LYS A 220 34.15 38.42 -12.61
CA LYS A 220 35.52 38.81 -12.95
C LYS A 220 36.59 37.94 -12.32
N GLU A 221 36.35 37.47 -11.11
CA GLU A 221 37.25 36.54 -10.40
C GLU A 221 37.10 35.10 -10.88
N MET A 222 35.89 34.70 -11.27
CA MET A 222 35.60 33.33 -11.71
C MET A 222 36.04 33.09 -13.17
N LEU A 223 35.87 34.09 -14.05
CA LEU A 223 36.12 33.95 -15.48
C LEU A 223 37.54 33.44 -15.82
N PRO A 224 38.65 34.00 -15.28
CA PRO A 224 39.98 33.50 -15.60
C PRO A 224 40.27 32.09 -15.17
N ILE A 225 39.55 31.60 -14.13
CA ILE A 225 39.68 30.22 -13.64
C ILE A 225 39.04 29.26 -14.66
N VAL A 226 37.82 29.58 -15.11
CA VAL A 226 37.11 28.78 -16.12
C VAL A 226 37.78 28.83 -17.48
N GLU A 227 38.31 30.01 -17.87
CA GLU A 227 39.05 30.20 -19.12
C GLU A 227 40.32 29.33 -19.17
N ARG A 228 41.07 29.28 -18.08
CA ARG A 228 42.23 28.38 -17.96
C ARG A 228 41.85 26.90 -18.12
N LEU A 229 40.73 26.46 -17.53
CA LEU A 229 40.25 25.11 -17.69
C LEU A 229 39.76 24.83 -19.12
N LYS A 230 39.06 25.79 -19.75
CA LYS A 230 38.62 25.73 -21.15
C LYS A 230 39.78 25.54 -22.13
N ASP A 231 40.86 26.31 -21.94
CA ASP A 231 42.00 26.32 -22.84
C ASP A 231 42.90 25.09 -22.63
N ASN A 232 43.02 24.60 -21.41
CA ASN A 232 43.81 23.42 -21.05
C ASN A 232 42.88 22.24 -20.66
N PHE A 233 41.78 22.05 -21.38
CA PHE A 233 40.79 21.01 -21.04
C PHE A 233 41.43 19.64 -21.02
N THR A 234 41.45 19.06 -19.87
CA THR A 234 41.62 17.63 -19.66
C THR A 234 40.28 17.05 -19.20
N GLU A 235 40.01 15.79 -19.49
CA GLU A 235 38.83 15.12 -19.03
C GLU A 235 38.57 15.37 -17.53
N VAL A 236 37.37 15.84 -17.20
CA VAL A 236 36.94 16.04 -15.82
C VAL A 236 35.91 15.01 -15.46
N VAL A 237 36.28 14.10 -14.56
CA VAL A 237 35.41 13.09 -14.02
C VAL A 237 35.01 13.49 -12.60
N LEU A 238 33.72 13.60 -12.35
CA LEU A 238 33.15 13.87 -11.03
C LEU A 238 32.51 12.61 -10.50
N GLU A 239 33.08 12.00 -9.48
CA GLU A 239 32.47 10.90 -8.75
C GLU A 239 31.71 11.46 -7.54
N THR A 240 30.43 11.07 -7.40
CA THR A 240 29.61 11.34 -6.22
C THR A 240 29.28 10.04 -5.55
N ASP A 241 29.60 9.91 -4.25
CA ASP A 241 29.37 8.72 -3.46
C ASP A 241 28.19 8.92 -2.50
N TYR A 242 27.06 8.24 -2.79
CA TYR A 242 25.83 8.25 -2.00
C TYR A 242 25.76 7.13 -0.96
N SER A 243 26.85 6.43 -0.69
CA SER A 243 26.85 5.28 0.25
C SER A 243 26.33 5.64 1.64
N LYS A 244 26.47 6.91 2.05
CA LYS A 244 25.98 7.43 3.33
C LYS A 244 24.57 8.01 3.29
N CYS A 245 23.83 7.81 2.20
CA CYS A 245 22.44 8.22 2.09
C CYS A 245 21.50 7.06 2.40
N VAL A 246 20.34 7.40 2.97
CA VAL A 246 19.17 6.50 3.08
C VAL A 246 18.13 6.95 2.10
N PHE A 247 17.66 6.03 1.27
CA PHE A 247 16.52 6.25 0.38
C PHE A 247 15.31 5.52 0.94
N ILE A 248 14.30 6.27 1.34
CA ILE A 248 13.04 5.72 1.81
C ILE A 248 12.02 5.90 0.68
N ILE A 249 11.53 4.80 0.16
CA ILE A 249 10.57 4.76 -0.94
C ILE A 249 9.21 4.39 -0.35
N CYS A 250 8.23 5.28 -0.50
CA CYS A 250 6.89 5.07 0.02
C CYS A 250 5.86 5.12 -1.11
N ALA A 251 4.96 4.14 -1.13
CA ALA A 251 3.87 4.10 -2.10
C ALA A 251 2.60 3.49 -1.54
N ASN A 252 1.49 3.88 -2.14
CA ASN A 252 0.20 3.24 -1.99
C ASN A 252 0.03 2.24 -3.13
N LEU A 253 -0.30 1.00 -2.80
CA LEU A 253 -0.55 -0.08 -3.76
C LEU A 253 -1.94 -0.68 -3.48
N ASP A 254 -2.97 0.19 -3.48
CA ASP A 254 -4.34 -0.21 -3.11
C ASP A 254 -4.85 -1.39 -3.94
N SER A 255 -4.45 -1.49 -5.22
CA SER A 255 -4.77 -2.64 -6.08
C SER A 255 -4.16 -3.97 -5.61
N VAL A 256 -3.02 -3.95 -4.92
CA VAL A 256 -2.40 -5.18 -4.37
C VAL A 256 -3.16 -5.65 -3.15
N PHE A 257 -3.74 -4.71 -2.39
CA PHE A 257 -4.52 -5.01 -1.19
C PHE A 257 -5.98 -5.36 -1.50
N ASP A 258 -6.32 -5.48 -2.79
CA ASP A 258 -7.68 -5.77 -3.27
C ASP A 258 -8.74 -4.84 -2.64
N LEU A 259 -8.33 -3.61 -2.40
CA LEU A 259 -9.19 -2.54 -1.90
C LEU A 259 -9.84 -1.86 -3.11
N ASP A 260 -10.88 -2.49 -3.66
CA ASP A 260 -11.68 -1.87 -4.71
C ASP A 260 -12.42 -0.64 -4.14
N PRO A 261 -12.15 0.57 -4.63
CA PRO A 261 -12.78 1.78 -4.12
C PRO A 261 -14.31 1.79 -4.27
N SER A 262 -14.83 1.08 -5.27
CA SER A 262 -16.25 1.10 -5.60
C SER A 262 -17.12 0.24 -4.66
N ALA A 263 -16.54 -0.72 -3.94
CA ALA A 263 -17.31 -1.73 -3.21
C ALA A 263 -17.19 -1.67 -1.69
N ARG A 264 -16.38 -0.72 -1.08
CA ARG A 264 -15.83 -1.08 0.23
C ARG A 264 -15.67 0.01 1.26
N VAL A 265 -16.42 1.07 1.16
CA VAL A 265 -16.36 2.18 2.14
C VAL A 265 -16.85 1.72 3.52
N ASP A 266 -17.73 0.72 3.57
CA ASP A 266 -18.41 0.29 4.80
C ASP A 266 -18.09 -1.15 5.22
N VAL A 267 -16.89 -1.62 4.96
CA VAL A 267 -16.47 -2.97 5.38
C VAL A 267 -16.05 -2.95 6.86
N ASP A 268 -16.25 -4.07 7.55
CA ASP A 268 -15.75 -4.25 8.90
C ASP A 268 -14.23 -4.12 8.97
N ALA A 269 -13.73 -3.24 9.85
CA ALA A 269 -12.30 -2.92 9.92
C ALA A 269 -11.42 -4.13 10.29
N ASP A 270 -11.91 -5.07 11.10
CA ASP A 270 -11.15 -6.27 11.45
C ASP A 270 -11.09 -7.23 10.25
N VAL A 271 -12.18 -7.33 9.49
CA VAL A 271 -12.24 -8.16 8.27
C VAL A 271 -11.21 -7.67 7.24
N VAL A 272 -11.20 -6.36 6.97
CA VAL A 272 -10.24 -5.78 6.02
C VAL A 272 -8.80 -5.92 6.52
N HIS A 273 -8.58 -5.68 7.80
CA HIS A 273 -7.25 -5.81 8.40
C HIS A 273 -6.69 -7.22 8.26
N GLU A 274 -7.47 -8.23 8.61
CA GLU A 274 -7.03 -9.63 8.50
C GLU A 274 -6.81 -10.04 7.04
N SER A 275 -7.62 -9.57 6.09
CA SER A 275 -7.37 -9.82 4.67
C SER A 275 -6.04 -9.25 4.19
N CYS A 276 -5.68 -8.06 4.67
CA CYS A 276 -4.42 -7.41 4.30
C CYS A 276 -3.17 -8.13 4.86
N LYS A 277 -3.26 -8.82 5.99
CA LYS A 277 -2.12 -9.55 6.59
C LYS A 277 -1.54 -10.65 5.71
N HIS A 278 -2.30 -11.13 4.74
CA HIS A 278 -1.83 -12.16 3.81
C HIS A 278 -0.99 -11.59 2.66
N ILE A 279 -0.92 -10.27 2.52
CA ILE A 279 -0.10 -9.62 1.50
C ILE A 279 1.37 -9.78 1.85
N THR A 280 2.10 -10.40 0.96
CA THR A 280 3.53 -10.66 1.10
C THR A 280 4.36 -9.67 0.28
N VAL A 281 5.67 -9.65 0.53
CA VAL A 281 6.63 -8.89 -0.30
C VAL A 281 6.55 -9.33 -1.78
N PHE A 282 6.22 -10.59 -2.07
CA PHE A 282 6.05 -11.07 -3.45
C PHE A 282 4.85 -10.45 -4.13
N ASP A 283 3.75 -10.25 -3.40
CA ASP A 283 2.55 -9.60 -3.93
C ASP A 283 2.83 -8.12 -4.20
N ILE A 284 3.56 -7.45 -3.31
CA ILE A 284 4.05 -6.07 -3.52
C ILE A 284 4.92 -6.01 -4.79
N LYS A 285 5.92 -6.88 -4.93
CA LYS A 285 6.78 -6.93 -6.13
C LYS A 285 6.00 -7.20 -7.40
N ARG A 286 4.98 -8.07 -7.35
CA ARG A 286 4.06 -8.32 -8.46
C ARG A 286 3.26 -7.06 -8.83
N GLY A 287 2.74 -6.33 -7.85
CA GLY A 287 2.07 -5.06 -8.10
C GLY A 287 2.99 -4.02 -8.74
N LEU A 288 4.22 -3.92 -8.23
CA LEU A 288 5.23 -3.03 -8.79
C LEU A 288 5.63 -3.39 -10.23
N SER A 289 5.61 -4.67 -10.62
CA SER A 289 5.93 -5.11 -11.99
C SER A 289 4.96 -4.55 -13.05
N GLY A 290 3.80 -4.07 -12.63
CA GLY A 290 2.86 -3.37 -13.51
C GLY A 290 3.41 -2.05 -14.08
N PHE A 291 4.31 -1.37 -13.38
CA PHE A 291 4.85 -0.07 -13.79
C PHE A 291 6.38 0.04 -13.75
N LEU A 292 7.10 -0.93 -13.15
CA LEU A 292 8.56 -1.03 -13.16
C LEU A 292 9.03 -2.25 -13.95
N PHE A 293 10.25 -2.18 -14.49
CA PHE A 293 10.91 -3.33 -15.11
C PHE A 293 11.60 -4.19 -14.03
N ASP A 294 11.86 -5.46 -14.32
CA ASP A 294 12.47 -6.41 -13.38
C ASP A 294 13.86 -5.95 -12.91
N GLU A 295 14.65 -5.32 -13.80
CA GLU A 295 15.94 -4.73 -13.45
C GLU A 295 15.82 -3.61 -12.41
N GLN A 296 14.72 -2.83 -12.44
CA GLN A 296 14.44 -1.77 -11.50
C GLN A 296 13.95 -2.34 -10.17
N LEU A 297 13.10 -3.35 -10.21
CA LEU A 297 12.66 -4.08 -9.03
C LEU A 297 13.84 -4.68 -8.26
N ALA A 298 14.82 -5.25 -8.99
CA ALA A 298 16.04 -5.79 -8.38
C ALA A 298 16.85 -4.71 -7.65
N ARG A 299 16.85 -3.46 -8.15
CA ARG A 299 17.57 -2.32 -7.54
C ARG A 299 16.91 -1.76 -6.28
N LEU A 300 15.62 -2.05 -6.05
CA LEU A 300 14.96 -1.72 -4.79
C LEU A 300 15.47 -2.55 -3.61
N GLY A 301 16.18 -3.65 -3.87
CA GLY A 301 16.73 -4.51 -2.83
C GLY A 301 15.67 -5.35 -2.13
N ASN A 302 15.92 -5.68 -0.85
CA ASN A 302 15.08 -6.60 -0.09
C ASN A 302 14.53 -6.01 1.23
N ASN A 303 14.82 -4.74 1.54
CA ASN A 303 14.30 -4.09 2.73
C ASN A 303 12.88 -3.58 2.45
N PHE A 304 11.89 -4.40 2.71
CA PHE A 304 10.48 -4.08 2.51
C PHE A 304 9.74 -4.08 3.83
N ILE A 305 8.93 -3.06 4.05
CA ILE A 305 8.01 -2.94 5.17
C ILE A 305 6.61 -2.83 4.59
N VAL A 306 5.73 -3.75 4.99
CA VAL A 306 4.34 -3.76 4.54
C VAL A 306 3.45 -3.26 5.66
N PHE A 307 2.71 -2.18 5.38
CA PHE A 307 1.68 -1.66 6.26
C PHE A 307 0.35 -2.30 5.92
N TYR A 308 -0.42 -2.62 6.94
CA TYR A 308 -1.76 -3.16 6.82
C TYR A 308 -2.80 -2.09 7.16
N THR A 309 -4.06 -2.33 6.83
CA THR A 309 -5.17 -1.45 7.24
C THR A 309 -5.31 -1.45 8.77
N ILE A 310 -5.99 -0.43 9.29
CA ILE A 310 -6.18 -0.27 10.74
C ILE A 310 -7.37 -1.13 11.18
N ASN A 311 -7.22 -1.90 12.26
CA ASN A 311 -8.29 -2.70 12.85
C ASN A 311 -9.22 -1.86 13.76
N LYS A 312 -10.34 -2.45 14.21
CA LYS A 312 -11.31 -1.77 15.10
C LYS A 312 -10.67 -1.22 16.38
N LYS A 313 -9.78 -1.99 17.00
CA LYS A 313 -9.07 -1.55 18.21
C LYS A 313 -8.19 -0.35 17.90
N GLY A 314 -7.47 -0.38 16.79
CA GLY A 314 -6.63 0.73 16.33
C GLY A 314 -7.44 2.00 16.10
N PHE A 315 -8.55 1.93 15.37
CA PHE A 315 -9.42 3.08 15.15
C PHE A 315 -9.96 3.67 16.46
N ARG A 316 -10.41 2.82 17.39
CA ARG A 316 -10.88 3.29 18.71
C ARG A 316 -9.78 3.99 19.50
N THR A 317 -8.56 3.48 19.43
CA THR A 317 -7.40 4.10 20.10
C THR A 317 -7.06 5.44 19.45
N ILE A 318 -7.07 5.54 18.10
CA ILE A 318 -6.84 6.80 17.37
C ILE A 318 -7.87 7.85 17.76
N ILE A 319 -9.16 7.49 17.79
CA ILE A 319 -10.24 8.40 18.22
C ILE A 319 -10.01 8.89 19.65
N ALA A 320 -9.71 7.97 20.58
CA ALA A 320 -9.47 8.31 21.98
C ALA A 320 -8.27 9.25 22.14
N THR A 321 -7.15 8.94 21.48
CA THR A 321 -5.92 9.76 21.54
C THR A 321 -6.13 11.15 20.96
N GLU A 322 -6.85 11.24 19.83
CA GLU A 322 -7.09 12.54 19.20
C GLU A 322 -8.06 13.40 20.02
N LEU A 323 -9.09 12.80 20.60
CA LEU A 323 -9.99 13.52 21.48
C LEU A 323 -9.29 13.98 22.77
N GLU A 324 -8.36 13.18 23.30
CA GLU A 324 -7.53 13.60 24.45
C GLU A 324 -6.64 14.78 24.08
N ARG A 325 -6.02 14.77 22.90
CA ARG A 325 -5.26 15.91 22.38
C ARG A 325 -6.12 17.17 22.26
N VAL A 326 -7.37 17.04 21.80
CA VAL A 326 -8.31 18.16 21.72
C VAL A 326 -8.61 18.70 23.13
N LYS A 327 -8.79 17.85 24.14
CA LYS A 327 -9.00 18.28 25.55
C LYS A 327 -7.79 19.08 26.07
N GLU A 328 -6.58 18.55 25.86
CA GLU A 328 -5.34 19.23 26.27
C GLU A 328 -5.18 20.59 25.58
N ASP A 329 -5.49 20.68 24.27
CA ASP A 329 -5.43 21.92 23.54
C ASP A 329 -6.44 22.96 24.06
N VAL A 330 -7.68 22.54 24.35
CA VAL A 330 -8.71 23.41 24.94
C VAL A 330 -8.30 23.85 26.35
N LYS A 331 -7.81 22.93 27.18
CA LYS A 331 -7.33 23.27 28.51
C LYS A 331 -6.22 24.30 28.47
N ARG A 332 -5.27 24.13 27.55
CA ARG A 332 -4.15 25.06 27.38
C ARG A 332 -4.60 26.46 26.92
N VAL A 333 -5.59 26.55 26.00
CA VAL A 333 -6.00 27.81 25.39
C VAL A 333 -7.05 28.55 26.22
N SER A 334 -8.02 27.84 26.80
CA SER A 334 -9.19 28.43 27.47
C SER A 334 -9.24 28.16 28.97
N ASN A 335 -8.36 27.33 29.52
CA ASN A 335 -8.37 26.82 30.88
C ASN A 335 -9.67 26.08 31.29
N VAL A 336 -10.41 25.55 30.30
CA VAL A 336 -11.64 24.76 30.50
C VAL A 336 -11.33 23.28 30.38
N ASP A 337 -11.82 22.48 31.32
CA ASP A 337 -11.74 21.02 31.26
C ASP A 337 -12.92 20.47 30.44
N ILE A 338 -12.65 19.86 29.28
CA ILE A 338 -13.68 19.23 28.44
C ILE A 338 -13.76 17.74 28.69
N THR A 339 -14.97 17.23 28.83
CA THR A 339 -15.29 15.81 28.86
C THR A 339 -16.18 15.45 27.67
N PHE A 340 -15.87 14.34 26.97
CA PHE A 340 -16.68 13.83 25.88
C PHE A 340 -17.49 12.62 26.33
N ASP A 341 -18.79 12.65 26.10
CA ASP A 341 -19.68 11.51 26.35
C ASP A 341 -19.46 10.38 25.35
N LYS A 342 -19.87 9.17 25.70
CA LYS A 342 -19.79 7.98 24.83
C LYS A 342 -20.51 8.14 23.49
N SER A 343 -21.52 9.01 23.40
CA SER A 343 -22.22 9.30 22.16
C SER A 343 -21.30 9.91 21.11
N ILE A 344 -20.36 10.78 21.52
CA ILE A 344 -19.37 11.40 20.62
C ILE A 344 -18.42 10.33 20.03
N TYR A 345 -17.85 9.48 20.90
CA TYR A 345 -16.96 8.39 20.42
C TYR A 345 -17.66 7.47 19.42
N ARG A 346 -18.93 7.12 19.71
CA ARG A 346 -19.74 6.27 18.81
C ARG A 346 -20.00 6.97 17.47
N THR A 347 -20.35 8.24 17.51
CA THR A 347 -20.66 9.00 16.30
C THR A 347 -19.43 9.21 15.43
N ILE A 348 -18.28 9.55 16.04
CA ILE A 348 -17.01 9.66 15.29
C ILE A 348 -16.63 8.31 14.69
N TYR A 349 -16.78 7.21 15.42
CA TYR A 349 -16.50 5.89 14.89
C TYR A 349 -17.38 5.55 13.69
N ARG A 350 -18.70 5.82 13.79
CA ARG A 350 -19.66 5.52 12.72
C ARG A 350 -19.48 6.37 11.46
N ASN A 351 -19.08 7.63 11.64
CA ASN A 351 -18.99 8.60 10.54
C ASN A 351 -17.57 8.83 10.03
N GLY A 352 -16.56 8.35 10.73
CA GLY A 352 -15.15 8.61 10.40
C GLY A 352 -14.33 7.35 10.17
N VAL A 353 -14.84 6.15 10.44
CA VAL A 353 -14.08 4.93 10.24
C VAL A 353 -14.42 4.29 8.90
N PHE A 354 -13.51 4.45 7.96
CA PHE A 354 -13.52 3.84 6.63
C PHE A 354 -12.21 3.05 6.49
N PRO A 355 -12.24 1.73 6.68
CA PRO A 355 -11.02 0.92 6.71
C PRO A 355 -10.15 1.05 5.47
N THR A 356 -10.75 1.26 4.30
CA THR A 356 -10.05 1.45 3.03
C THR A 356 -9.41 2.83 2.87
N GLN A 357 -9.85 3.83 3.65
CA GLN A 357 -9.35 5.21 3.62
C GLN A 357 -8.41 5.54 4.79
N GLY A 358 -8.32 4.64 5.77
CA GLY A 358 -7.46 4.76 6.93
C GLY A 358 -7.88 5.88 7.90
N ALA A 359 -6.93 6.38 8.68
CA ALA A 359 -7.19 7.32 9.76
C ALA A 359 -7.57 8.74 9.31
N ARG A 360 -7.37 9.11 8.05
CA ARG A 360 -7.62 10.49 7.56
C ARG A 360 -9.07 10.93 7.78
N CYS A 361 -10.01 10.02 7.52
CA CYS A 361 -11.44 10.31 7.70
C CYS A 361 -11.81 10.52 9.18
N VAL A 362 -11.17 9.79 10.11
CA VAL A 362 -11.35 9.99 11.54
C VAL A 362 -10.94 11.41 11.95
N PHE A 363 -9.74 11.85 11.55
CA PHE A 363 -9.26 13.20 11.86
C PHE A 363 -10.15 14.29 11.25
N SER A 364 -10.60 14.10 10.01
CA SER A 364 -11.52 15.00 9.32
C SER A 364 -12.87 15.08 10.06
N THR A 365 -13.41 13.95 10.49
CA THR A 365 -14.66 13.88 11.25
C THR A 365 -14.54 14.57 12.61
N ILE A 366 -13.44 14.34 13.35
CA ILE A 366 -13.21 15.04 14.63
C ILE A 366 -13.09 16.55 14.41
N ALA A 367 -12.34 16.97 13.37
CA ALA A 367 -12.20 18.38 13.05
C ALA A 367 -13.55 19.03 12.74
N SER A 368 -14.37 18.42 11.86
CA SER A 368 -15.67 18.96 11.46
C SER A 368 -16.71 18.93 12.58
N MET A 369 -16.76 17.87 13.37
CA MET A 369 -17.76 17.71 14.42
C MET A 369 -17.41 18.47 15.70
N ILE A 370 -16.14 18.45 16.09
CA ILE A 370 -15.70 18.95 17.40
C ILE A 370 -14.88 20.22 17.25
N SER A 371 -13.70 20.15 16.60
CA SER A 371 -12.71 21.25 16.66
C SER A 371 -13.27 22.55 16.06
N ASN A 372 -14.03 22.49 14.98
CA ASN A 372 -14.63 23.66 14.34
C ASN A 372 -15.78 24.29 15.16
N MET A 373 -16.40 23.51 16.07
CA MET A 373 -17.51 23.97 16.89
C MET A 373 -17.05 24.54 18.25
N LEU A 374 -15.89 24.08 18.74
CA LEU A 374 -15.35 24.49 20.04
C LEU A 374 -15.23 26.01 20.22
N PRO A 375 -14.74 26.81 19.26
CA PRO A 375 -14.63 28.26 19.42
C PRO A 375 -15.97 28.91 19.72
N LYS A 376 -17.05 28.48 19.03
CA LYS A 376 -18.39 28.99 19.26
C LYS A 376 -18.95 28.57 20.60
N ILE A 377 -18.79 27.30 20.97
CA ILE A 377 -19.25 26.76 22.25
C ILE A 377 -18.57 27.49 23.41
N LEU A 378 -17.25 27.64 23.34
CA LEU A 378 -16.46 28.33 24.39
C LEU A 378 -16.77 29.83 24.45
N PHE A 379 -17.09 30.47 23.31
CA PHE A 379 -17.48 31.87 23.27
C PHE A 379 -18.86 32.11 23.92
N ASP A 380 -19.84 31.28 23.55
CA ASP A 380 -21.21 31.39 24.08
C ASP A 380 -21.28 31.03 25.58
N SER A 381 -20.30 30.29 26.09
CA SER A 381 -20.19 29.90 27.52
C SER A 381 -19.34 30.85 28.37
N ARG A 382 -18.70 31.87 27.76
CA ARG A 382 -17.84 32.84 28.46
C ARG A 382 -18.57 33.82 29.42
N SER A 383 -19.91 33.87 29.35
CA SER A 383 -20.69 34.71 30.25
C SER A 383 -20.72 34.20 31.70
N GLU A 384 -20.27 32.99 31.98
CA GLU A 384 -20.14 32.35 33.27
C GLU A 384 -18.69 31.93 33.49
N GLU A 385 -18.17 31.84 34.69
CA GLU A 385 -16.84 31.31 35.02
C GLU A 385 -16.79 29.81 34.75
N LEU A 386 -16.78 29.43 33.45
CA LEU A 386 -16.80 28.05 33.02
C LEU A 386 -15.44 27.39 33.29
N THR A 387 -15.40 26.44 34.21
CA THR A 387 -14.20 25.65 34.55
C THR A 387 -14.23 24.26 33.94
N SER A 388 -15.44 23.72 33.65
CA SER A 388 -15.63 22.41 33.05
C SER A 388 -16.80 22.38 32.08
N LEU A 389 -16.74 21.53 31.08
CA LEU A 389 -17.76 21.38 30.04
C LEU A 389 -17.88 19.92 29.60
N THR A 390 -19.08 19.35 29.66
CA THR A 390 -19.33 18.03 29.09
C THR A 390 -20.05 18.18 27.75
N LEU A 391 -19.54 17.53 26.72
CA LEU A 391 -20.15 17.50 25.38
C LEU A 391 -20.71 16.10 25.09
N SER A 392 -21.96 16.07 24.65
CA SER A 392 -22.63 14.90 24.11
C SER A 392 -23.12 15.15 22.68
N TYR A 393 -23.50 14.12 21.96
CA TYR A 393 -24.06 14.23 20.62
C TYR A 393 -25.50 13.73 20.58
N ASP A 394 -26.41 14.56 20.09
CA ASP A 394 -27.80 14.22 19.84
C ASP A 394 -28.02 13.91 18.33
N PRO A 395 -28.21 12.64 17.96
CA PRO A 395 -28.40 12.26 16.56
C PRO A 395 -29.72 12.76 15.98
N ALA A 396 -30.75 12.99 16.80
CA ALA A 396 -32.06 13.45 16.31
C ALA A 396 -32.02 14.91 15.84
N SER A 397 -31.19 15.75 16.44
CA SER A 397 -31.02 17.15 16.07
C SER A 397 -29.71 17.45 15.34
N TYR A 398 -28.88 16.44 15.09
CA TYR A 398 -27.52 16.61 14.52
C TYR A 398 -26.68 17.66 15.26
N SER A 399 -26.74 17.64 16.59
CA SER A 399 -26.18 18.71 17.40
C SER A 399 -25.27 18.18 18.51
N LEU A 400 -24.20 18.93 18.78
CA LEU A 400 -23.51 18.83 20.06
C LEU A 400 -24.37 19.46 21.15
N VAL A 401 -24.46 18.81 22.28
CA VAL A 401 -25.24 19.25 23.44
C VAL A 401 -24.30 19.43 24.63
N THR A 402 -24.36 20.60 25.26
CA THR A 402 -23.62 20.95 26.47
C THR A 402 -24.38 20.55 27.72
N ASP A 403 -23.74 20.58 28.88
CA ASP A 403 -24.34 20.22 30.18
C ASP A 403 -25.55 21.07 30.52
N ASP A 404 -25.56 22.35 30.12
CA ASP A 404 -26.67 23.28 30.28
C ASP A 404 -27.80 23.08 29.25
N GLY A 405 -27.71 22.06 28.40
CA GLY A 405 -28.71 21.71 27.40
C GLY A 405 -28.70 22.56 26.13
N LYS A 406 -27.73 23.47 25.97
CA LYS A 406 -27.59 24.21 24.70
C LYS A 406 -27.20 23.27 23.58
N LYS A 407 -27.79 23.47 22.41
CA LYS A 407 -27.57 22.67 21.21
C LYS A 407 -26.81 23.45 20.15
N TYR A 408 -25.74 22.86 19.64
CA TYR A 408 -24.91 23.42 18.58
C TYR A 408 -24.96 22.51 17.37
N LYS A 409 -25.69 22.92 16.34
CA LYS A 409 -25.85 22.13 15.12
C LYS A 409 -24.48 21.94 14.45
N VAL A 410 -24.11 20.71 14.25
CA VAL A 410 -22.88 20.35 13.56
C VAL A 410 -23.05 20.60 12.06
N LEU A 411 -22.18 21.42 11.50
CA LEU A 411 -22.08 21.64 10.05
C LEU A 411 -21.12 20.58 9.52
N GLY A 412 -21.64 19.47 9.08
CA GLY A 412 -20.78 18.39 8.63
C GLY A 412 -21.48 17.46 7.65
N PRO A 413 -20.74 16.48 7.12
CA PRO A 413 -21.29 15.52 6.19
C PRO A 413 -22.54 14.87 6.78
N VAL A 414 -23.45 14.54 5.90
CA VAL A 414 -24.64 13.75 6.24
C VAL A 414 -24.19 12.58 7.09
N ASP A 415 -24.87 12.37 8.22
CA ASP A 415 -24.63 11.20 9.07
C ASP A 415 -24.79 9.94 8.20
N GLU A 416 -23.66 9.29 7.87
CA GLU A 416 -23.67 8.10 7.04
C GLU A 416 -24.49 6.98 7.68
N ALA A 417 -24.53 6.95 9.01
CA ALA A 417 -25.48 6.10 9.72
C ALA A 417 -26.93 6.39 9.37
N THR A 418 -27.24 7.64 9.03
CA THR A 418 -28.59 8.03 8.59
C THR A 418 -28.86 7.62 7.15
N ILE A 419 -27.84 7.67 6.27
CA ILE A 419 -27.97 7.13 4.90
C ILE A 419 -28.27 5.62 4.97
N ARG A 420 -27.61 4.89 5.85
CA ARG A 420 -27.89 3.46 6.09
C ARG A 420 -29.31 3.19 6.57
N ILE A 421 -29.90 4.13 7.31
CA ILE A 421 -31.26 4.02 7.84
C ILE A 421 -32.30 4.50 6.81
N MET A 422 -31.91 5.42 5.92
CA MET A 422 -32.80 6.01 4.93
C MET A 422 -33.10 5.12 3.71
N ASN A 423 -32.41 3.98 3.55
CA ASN A 423 -32.76 3.02 2.50
C ASN A 423 -34.18 2.51 2.71
N ASP A 424 -34.92 2.42 1.60
CA ASP A 424 -36.28 1.87 1.61
C ASP A 424 -36.31 0.54 2.35
N PRO A 425 -37.23 0.33 3.31
CA PRO A 425 -37.37 -0.95 4.01
C PRO A 425 -37.54 -2.14 3.07
N ASN A 426 -38.17 -1.95 1.90
CA ASN A 426 -38.33 -3.01 0.92
C ASN A 426 -37.02 -3.36 0.21
N GLU A 427 -36.22 -2.38 -0.17
CA GLU A 427 -34.89 -2.60 -0.73
C GLU A 427 -33.98 -3.32 0.28
N ARG A 428 -34.02 -2.90 1.55
CA ARG A 428 -33.26 -3.58 2.62
C ARG A 428 -33.68 -5.02 2.80
N ARG A 429 -34.99 -5.36 2.68
CA ARG A 429 -35.47 -6.73 2.72
C ARG A 429 -35.01 -7.54 1.53
N CYS A 430 -35.09 -6.97 0.33
CA CYS A 430 -34.59 -7.62 -0.88
C CYS A 430 -33.11 -7.95 -0.76
N THR A 431 -32.28 -6.96 -0.36
CA THR A 431 -30.84 -7.18 -0.16
C THR A 431 -30.56 -8.20 0.94
N SER A 432 -31.31 -8.19 2.05
CA SER A 432 -31.12 -9.17 3.12
C SER A 432 -31.43 -10.61 2.67
N VAL A 433 -32.44 -10.79 1.83
CA VAL A 433 -32.77 -12.09 1.22
C VAL A 433 -31.67 -12.50 0.21
N HIS A 434 -31.22 -11.56 -0.59
CA HIS A 434 -30.18 -11.76 -1.58
C HIS A 434 -28.88 -12.27 -0.95
N GLU A 435 -28.35 -11.55 0.05
CA GLU A 435 -27.11 -11.93 0.74
C GLU A 435 -27.25 -13.21 1.57
N ALA A 436 -28.43 -13.45 2.15
CA ALA A 436 -28.72 -14.72 2.80
C ALA A 436 -28.66 -15.90 1.81
N GLY A 437 -29.14 -15.69 0.58
CA GLY A 437 -29.03 -16.68 -0.50
C GLY A 437 -27.59 -17.04 -0.82
N HIS A 438 -26.73 -16.05 -1.03
CA HIS A 438 -25.31 -16.26 -1.25
C HIS A 438 -24.65 -17.01 -0.09
N ALA A 439 -24.93 -16.59 1.15
CA ALA A 439 -24.32 -17.16 2.35
C ALA A 439 -24.68 -18.64 2.55
N ILE A 440 -25.94 -19.00 2.33
CA ILE A 440 -26.41 -20.36 2.49
C ILE A 440 -25.84 -21.28 1.41
N VAL A 441 -25.89 -20.87 0.15
CA VAL A 441 -25.34 -21.67 -0.94
C VAL A 441 -23.82 -21.83 -0.79
N TYR A 442 -23.12 -20.77 -0.37
CA TYR A 442 -21.70 -20.87 -0.05
C TYR A 442 -21.44 -21.89 1.06
N ALA A 443 -22.15 -21.79 2.18
CA ALA A 443 -21.96 -22.68 3.32
C ALA A 443 -22.22 -24.14 2.96
N GLU A 444 -23.29 -24.44 2.20
CA GLU A 444 -23.60 -25.79 1.73
C GLU A 444 -22.55 -26.35 0.76
N LEU A 445 -22.01 -25.53 -0.12
CA LEU A 445 -21.07 -26.00 -1.15
C LEU A 445 -19.63 -26.12 -0.65
N PHE A 446 -19.24 -25.33 0.34
CA PHE A 446 -17.87 -25.29 0.85
C PHE A 446 -17.73 -25.84 2.27
N GLY A 447 -18.84 -26.11 2.96
CA GLY A 447 -18.85 -26.63 4.33
C GLY A 447 -18.35 -25.62 5.37
N ALA A 448 -18.22 -24.34 5.01
CA ALA A 448 -17.67 -23.29 5.84
C ALA A 448 -18.57 -22.05 5.85
N VAL A 449 -18.61 -21.37 6.99
CA VAL A 449 -19.33 -20.11 7.16
C VAL A 449 -18.60 -19.00 6.41
N PRO A 450 -19.29 -18.09 5.67
CA PRO A 450 -18.64 -16.90 5.11
C PRO A 450 -17.96 -16.06 6.19
N ASN A 451 -16.85 -15.36 5.86
CA ASN A 451 -16.13 -14.52 6.80
C ASN A 451 -16.91 -13.28 7.26
N ALA A 452 -17.81 -12.78 6.42
CA ALA A 452 -18.76 -11.72 6.76
C ALA A 452 -19.96 -11.79 5.82
N ILE A 453 -21.12 -11.37 6.32
CA ILE A 453 -22.36 -11.22 5.55
C ILE A 453 -22.90 -9.83 5.88
N VAL A 454 -23.03 -8.98 4.88
CA VAL A 454 -23.47 -7.59 5.04
C VAL A 454 -24.60 -7.30 4.06
N SER A 455 -25.71 -6.77 4.54
CA SER A 455 -26.89 -6.46 3.72
C SER A 455 -27.07 -4.96 3.45
N VAL A 456 -26.28 -4.08 4.07
CA VAL A 456 -26.37 -2.64 3.86
C VAL A 456 -24.97 -2.04 3.81
N VAL A 457 -24.67 -1.35 2.72
CA VAL A 457 -23.42 -0.60 2.50
C VAL A 457 -23.76 0.88 2.35
N ALA A 458 -23.06 1.76 3.07
CA ALA A 458 -23.36 3.19 3.13
C ALA A 458 -23.12 3.93 1.80
N ASP A 459 -22.27 3.39 0.93
CA ASP A 459 -21.82 4.06 -0.29
C ASP A 459 -22.68 3.76 -1.52
N SER A 460 -23.75 3.02 -1.37
CA SER A 460 -24.58 2.61 -2.49
C SER A 460 -25.96 3.26 -2.43
N TYR A 461 -26.29 4.05 -3.44
CA TYR A 461 -27.65 4.52 -3.68
C TYR A 461 -28.64 3.37 -3.94
N VAL A 462 -28.15 2.18 -4.22
CA VAL A 462 -28.88 0.94 -4.43
C VAL A 462 -28.36 -0.03 -3.39
N GLY A 463 -29.11 -0.30 -2.33
CA GLY A 463 -28.73 -1.08 -1.15
C GLY A 463 -27.94 -2.36 -1.45
N ALA A 464 -26.69 -2.20 -1.82
CA ALA A 464 -25.80 -3.31 -2.15
C ALA A 464 -25.26 -3.96 -0.87
N GLY A 465 -25.45 -5.25 -0.74
CA GLY A 465 -24.80 -6.07 0.25
C GLY A 465 -23.60 -6.83 -0.34
N TYR A 466 -22.98 -7.66 0.47
CA TYR A 466 -21.96 -8.61 0.03
C TYR A 466 -21.73 -9.71 1.05
N ILE A 467 -21.18 -10.83 0.59
CA ILE A 467 -20.53 -11.82 1.46
C ILE A 467 -19.02 -11.82 1.22
N THR A 468 -18.24 -12.05 2.29
CA THR A 468 -16.79 -12.23 2.16
C THR A 468 -16.47 -13.71 2.25
N THR A 469 -15.80 -14.23 1.22
CA THR A 469 -15.46 -15.65 1.11
C THR A 469 -14.00 -15.90 1.51
N HIS A 470 -13.66 -17.16 1.81
CA HIS A 470 -12.29 -17.61 2.05
C HIS A 470 -11.48 -17.65 0.75
N GLN A 471 -10.16 -17.74 0.88
CA GLN A 471 -9.32 -18.11 -0.25
C GLN A 471 -9.60 -19.59 -0.59
N ILE A 472 -9.94 -19.87 -1.83
CA ILE A 472 -10.29 -21.23 -2.25
C ILE A 472 -9.36 -21.65 -3.38
N ARG A 473 -8.79 -22.85 -3.28
CA ARG A 473 -7.99 -23.39 -4.38
C ARG A 473 -8.91 -23.67 -5.58
N HIS A 474 -8.62 -23.01 -6.71
CA HIS A 474 -9.40 -23.19 -7.92
C HIS A 474 -9.17 -24.58 -8.52
N THR A 475 -10.23 -25.38 -8.52
CA THR A 475 -10.34 -26.64 -9.22
C THR A 475 -11.62 -26.60 -10.05
N ARG A 476 -11.83 -27.58 -10.93
CA ARG A 476 -13.08 -27.68 -11.67
C ARG A 476 -14.30 -27.67 -10.75
N ALA A 477 -14.26 -28.43 -9.67
CA ALA A 477 -15.36 -28.51 -8.69
C ALA A 477 -15.58 -27.20 -7.94
N THR A 478 -14.51 -26.58 -7.40
CA THR A 478 -14.64 -25.35 -6.64
C THR A 478 -15.07 -24.17 -7.51
N MET A 479 -14.63 -24.10 -8.77
CA MET A 479 -15.11 -23.08 -9.71
C MET A 479 -16.60 -23.25 -10.03
N THR A 480 -17.08 -24.49 -10.21
CA THR A 480 -18.52 -24.74 -10.38
C THR A 480 -19.30 -24.29 -9.15
N ASN A 481 -18.77 -24.52 -7.95
CA ASN A 481 -19.39 -24.08 -6.70
C ASN A 481 -19.43 -22.54 -6.62
N PHE A 482 -18.37 -21.85 -7.02
CA PHE A 482 -18.34 -20.37 -7.07
C PHE A 482 -19.39 -19.81 -8.03
N ILE A 483 -19.50 -20.38 -9.24
CA ILE A 483 -20.51 -19.95 -10.22
C ILE A 483 -21.91 -20.15 -9.64
N THR A 484 -22.13 -21.24 -8.93
CA THR A 484 -23.42 -21.52 -8.26
C THR A 484 -23.69 -20.53 -7.13
N THR A 485 -22.67 -20.18 -6.35
CA THR A 485 -22.79 -19.17 -5.30
C THR A 485 -23.08 -17.79 -5.89
N ALA A 486 -22.43 -17.42 -6.98
CA ALA A 486 -22.63 -16.12 -7.61
C ALA A 486 -24.07 -15.88 -8.11
N VAL A 487 -24.81 -16.89 -8.49
CA VAL A 487 -26.23 -16.75 -8.91
C VAL A 487 -27.23 -16.89 -7.77
N ALA A 488 -26.77 -17.18 -6.55
CA ALA A 488 -27.64 -17.59 -5.46
C ALA A 488 -28.51 -16.43 -4.91
N GLY A 489 -27.98 -15.20 -4.88
CA GLY A 489 -28.75 -14.02 -4.45
C GLY A 489 -29.97 -13.79 -5.35
N MET A 490 -29.75 -13.83 -6.67
CA MET A 490 -30.83 -13.75 -7.66
C MET A 490 -31.91 -14.83 -7.44
N VAL A 491 -31.47 -16.06 -7.22
CA VAL A 491 -32.38 -17.20 -7.00
C VAL A 491 -33.16 -17.03 -5.72
N ALA A 492 -32.54 -16.52 -4.65
CA ALA A 492 -33.24 -16.26 -3.39
C ALA A 492 -34.31 -15.15 -3.56
N GLU A 493 -34.03 -14.08 -4.29
CA GLU A 493 -35.03 -13.07 -4.61
C GLU A 493 -36.22 -13.66 -5.40
N GLU A 494 -35.95 -14.46 -6.44
CA GLU A 494 -36.98 -15.07 -7.26
C GLU A 494 -37.87 -16.05 -6.44
N LEU A 495 -37.30 -16.79 -5.50
CA LEU A 495 -38.05 -17.73 -4.66
C LEU A 495 -38.94 -17.01 -3.62
N VAL A 496 -38.48 -15.87 -3.10
CA VAL A 496 -39.21 -15.15 -2.04
C VAL A 496 -40.19 -14.16 -2.61
N PHE A 497 -39.83 -13.40 -3.64
CA PHE A 497 -40.64 -12.30 -4.17
C PHE A 497 -41.29 -12.60 -5.51
N GLY A 498 -40.85 -13.64 -6.20
CA GLY A 498 -41.29 -14.00 -7.53
C GLY A 498 -40.44 -13.38 -8.64
N LYS A 499 -40.50 -13.97 -9.84
CA LYS A 499 -39.66 -13.60 -10.98
C LYS A 499 -39.81 -12.15 -11.42
N ASP A 500 -41.02 -11.61 -11.35
CA ASP A 500 -41.33 -10.26 -11.79
C ASP A 500 -40.83 -9.18 -10.83
N TYR A 501 -40.49 -9.54 -9.61
CA TYR A 501 -39.99 -8.62 -8.55
C TYR A 501 -38.51 -8.78 -8.25
N ARG A 502 -37.80 -9.55 -9.06
CA ARG A 502 -36.36 -9.63 -9.00
C ARG A 502 -35.73 -8.27 -9.29
N THR A 503 -34.78 -7.84 -8.45
CA THR A 503 -34.16 -6.54 -8.58
C THR A 503 -33.03 -6.52 -9.63
N VAL A 504 -32.66 -5.32 -10.08
CA VAL A 504 -31.49 -5.12 -10.94
C VAL A 504 -30.16 -5.32 -10.18
N GLY A 505 -30.19 -5.40 -8.85
CA GLY A 505 -29.04 -5.62 -7.99
C GLY A 505 -28.27 -6.91 -8.32
N CYS A 506 -28.95 -7.93 -8.88
CA CYS A 506 -28.32 -9.18 -9.30
C CYS A 506 -27.52 -9.09 -10.62
N SER A 507 -27.46 -7.93 -11.26
CA SER A 507 -26.77 -7.78 -12.56
C SER A 507 -25.25 -8.03 -12.45
N SER A 508 -24.60 -7.55 -11.39
CA SER A 508 -23.17 -7.78 -11.10
C SER A 508 -22.86 -9.26 -10.90
N ASP A 509 -23.74 -9.97 -10.24
CA ASP A 509 -23.60 -11.40 -9.96
C ASP A 509 -23.70 -12.24 -11.22
N LEU A 510 -24.66 -11.90 -12.09
CA LEU A 510 -24.78 -12.53 -13.40
C LEU A 510 -23.58 -12.29 -14.29
N VAL A 511 -23.03 -11.07 -14.27
CA VAL A 511 -21.78 -10.76 -14.98
C VAL A 511 -20.65 -11.62 -14.41
N THR A 512 -20.50 -11.67 -13.10
CA THR A 512 -19.49 -12.48 -12.43
C THR A 512 -19.62 -13.95 -12.78
N ALA A 513 -20.82 -14.53 -12.67
CA ALA A 513 -21.09 -15.92 -13.03
C ALA A 513 -20.77 -16.20 -14.52
N THR A 514 -21.13 -15.26 -15.42
CA THR A 514 -20.88 -15.41 -16.86
C THR A 514 -19.39 -15.35 -17.19
N VAL A 515 -18.66 -14.40 -16.62
CA VAL A 515 -17.22 -14.26 -16.81
C VAL A 515 -16.46 -15.48 -16.27
N MET A 516 -16.82 -15.96 -15.06
CA MET A 516 -16.22 -17.15 -14.47
C MET A 516 -16.51 -18.39 -15.32
N THR A 517 -17.72 -18.53 -15.87
CA THR A 517 -18.09 -19.63 -16.74
C THR A 517 -17.35 -19.54 -18.08
N SER A 518 -17.23 -18.35 -18.63
CA SER A 518 -16.42 -18.10 -19.85
C SER A 518 -14.98 -18.55 -19.67
N ARG A 519 -14.36 -18.14 -18.55
CA ARG A 519 -13.00 -18.56 -18.16
C ARG A 519 -12.89 -20.08 -18.00
N PHE A 520 -13.83 -20.70 -17.33
CA PHE A 520 -13.93 -22.15 -17.12
C PHE A 520 -13.92 -22.92 -18.43
N ILE A 521 -14.68 -22.45 -19.43
CA ILE A 521 -14.84 -23.11 -20.71
C ILE A 521 -13.70 -22.76 -21.69
N ARG A 522 -13.40 -21.46 -21.86
CA ARG A 522 -12.53 -20.96 -22.92
C ARG A 522 -11.05 -21.01 -22.57
N LYS A 523 -10.70 -20.79 -21.31
CA LYS A 523 -9.30 -20.63 -20.87
C LYS A 523 -8.78 -21.86 -20.13
N LEU A 524 -9.60 -22.48 -19.28
CA LEU A 524 -9.16 -23.54 -18.40
C LEU A 524 -9.46 -24.97 -18.94
N ALA A 525 -10.16 -25.07 -20.06
CA ALA A 525 -10.56 -26.34 -20.66
C ALA A 525 -11.24 -27.32 -19.69
N PHE A 526 -11.98 -26.79 -18.71
CA PHE A 526 -12.71 -27.59 -17.71
C PHE A 526 -14.05 -28.13 -18.19
N SER A 527 -14.53 -27.69 -19.37
CA SER A 527 -15.74 -28.21 -20.01
C SER A 527 -15.57 -29.66 -20.42
N GLU A 528 -16.67 -30.44 -20.42
CA GLU A 528 -16.67 -31.80 -21.00
C GLU A 528 -16.59 -31.79 -22.52
N LYS A 529 -17.20 -30.79 -23.15
CA LYS A 529 -17.31 -30.68 -24.62
C LYS A 529 -16.08 -30.03 -25.26
N ILE A 530 -15.44 -29.08 -24.54
CA ILE A 530 -14.33 -28.27 -25.05
C ILE A 530 -13.10 -28.51 -24.18
N LYS A 531 -12.08 -29.13 -24.75
CA LYS A 531 -10.85 -29.53 -24.06
C LYS A 531 -9.61 -28.73 -24.45
N ALA A 532 -9.77 -27.72 -25.28
CA ALA A 532 -8.69 -26.86 -25.74
C ALA A 532 -8.88 -25.44 -25.20
N VAL A 533 -7.77 -24.70 -25.05
CA VAL A 533 -7.82 -23.26 -24.80
C VAL A 533 -8.29 -22.57 -26.08
N VAL A 534 -9.48 -22.00 -26.03
CA VAL A 534 -10.13 -21.41 -27.19
C VAL A 534 -9.81 -19.91 -27.33
N SER A 535 -9.62 -19.23 -26.19
CA SER A 535 -9.29 -17.80 -26.17
C SER A 535 -8.58 -17.42 -24.87
N HIS A 536 -7.59 -16.54 -24.98
CA HIS A 536 -6.99 -15.86 -23.83
C HIS A 536 -7.80 -14.65 -23.38
N ASP A 537 -8.71 -14.15 -24.23
CA ASP A 537 -9.62 -13.07 -23.90
C ASP A 537 -10.77 -13.61 -23.03
N GLU A 538 -10.90 -13.06 -21.84
CA GLU A 538 -11.97 -13.41 -20.88
C GLU A 538 -13.26 -12.64 -21.19
N SER A 539 -13.24 -11.68 -22.13
CA SER A 539 -14.43 -10.93 -22.49
C SER A 539 -15.49 -11.84 -23.11
N PHE A 540 -16.71 -11.78 -22.59
CA PHE A 540 -17.84 -12.54 -23.13
C PHE A 540 -18.39 -11.95 -24.43
N TYR A 541 -17.93 -10.76 -24.83
CA TYR A 541 -18.35 -10.07 -26.04
C TYR A 541 -17.84 -10.73 -27.33
N ASN A 542 -16.76 -11.51 -27.26
CA ASN A 542 -16.23 -12.20 -28.42
C ASN A 542 -17.02 -13.49 -28.69
N ASN A 543 -17.74 -13.54 -29.81
CA ASN A 543 -18.47 -14.72 -30.23
C ASN A 543 -17.51 -15.80 -30.74
N VAL A 544 -16.99 -16.61 -29.83
CA VAL A 544 -16.18 -17.79 -30.16
C VAL A 544 -17.13 -18.95 -30.36
N GLY A 545 -17.26 -19.42 -31.57
CA GLY A 545 -18.27 -20.38 -32.01
C GLY A 545 -18.50 -21.56 -31.05
N GLY A 546 -19.76 -21.83 -30.72
CA GLY A 546 -20.18 -22.94 -29.86
C GLY A 546 -19.94 -22.75 -28.34
N THR A 547 -19.21 -21.72 -27.91
CA THR A 547 -18.93 -21.53 -26.48
C THR A 547 -20.03 -20.78 -25.75
N SER A 548 -20.79 -19.92 -26.43
CA SER A 548 -21.88 -19.15 -25.83
C SER A 548 -23.02 -20.04 -25.33
N GLU A 549 -23.37 -21.09 -26.10
CA GLU A 549 -24.36 -22.08 -25.67
C GLU A 549 -23.88 -22.85 -24.44
N ALA A 550 -22.63 -23.31 -24.44
CA ALA A 550 -22.05 -24.03 -23.30
C ALA A 550 -21.97 -23.15 -22.03
N ILE A 551 -21.70 -21.85 -22.19
CA ILE A 551 -21.73 -20.88 -21.07
C ILE A 551 -23.14 -20.77 -20.53
N ASN A 552 -24.15 -20.58 -21.38
CA ASN A 552 -25.53 -20.45 -20.98
C ASN A 552 -26.05 -21.73 -20.30
N GLU A 553 -25.76 -22.91 -20.87
CA GLU A 553 -26.11 -24.20 -20.27
C GLU A 553 -25.55 -24.34 -18.84
N MET A 554 -24.29 -23.96 -18.63
CA MET A 554 -23.64 -24.08 -17.33
C MET A 554 -24.21 -23.08 -16.31
N VAL A 555 -24.51 -21.85 -16.72
CA VAL A 555 -25.15 -20.85 -15.85
C VAL A 555 -26.56 -21.34 -15.44
N ILE A 556 -27.36 -21.85 -16.39
CA ILE A 556 -28.68 -22.41 -16.10
C ILE A 556 -28.59 -23.61 -15.13
N ALA A 557 -27.63 -24.51 -15.32
CA ALA A 557 -27.39 -25.60 -14.40
C ALA A 557 -27.01 -25.12 -12.99
N SER A 558 -26.24 -24.06 -12.89
CA SER A 558 -25.87 -23.44 -11.63
C SER A 558 -27.08 -22.77 -10.95
N ILE A 559 -27.92 -22.08 -11.68
CA ILE A 559 -29.18 -21.52 -11.18
C ILE A 559 -30.08 -22.63 -10.62
N LYS A 560 -30.23 -23.72 -11.35
CA LYS A 560 -31.00 -24.88 -10.87
C LYS A 560 -30.43 -25.46 -9.56
N LYS A 561 -29.11 -25.66 -9.51
CA LYS A 561 -28.44 -26.18 -8.31
C LYS A 561 -28.60 -25.23 -7.11
N ALA A 562 -28.47 -23.90 -7.32
CA ALA A 562 -28.71 -22.92 -6.28
C ALA A 562 -30.19 -22.97 -5.79
N SER A 563 -31.13 -23.07 -6.71
CA SER A 563 -32.56 -23.21 -6.38
C SER A 563 -32.84 -24.44 -5.54
N ASP A 564 -32.29 -25.60 -5.88
CA ASP A 564 -32.44 -26.84 -5.10
C ASP A 564 -31.88 -26.71 -3.69
N ILE A 565 -30.71 -26.08 -3.55
CA ILE A 565 -30.07 -25.82 -2.26
C ILE A 565 -30.93 -24.87 -1.41
N ILE A 566 -31.33 -23.73 -1.96
CA ILE A 566 -32.09 -22.71 -1.21
C ILE A 566 -33.46 -23.26 -0.81
N THR A 567 -34.15 -23.98 -1.70
CA THR A 567 -35.44 -24.59 -1.41
C THR A 567 -35.33 -25.60 -0.26
N SER A 568 -34.26 -26.39 -0.24
CA SER A 568 -34.00 -27.33 0.86
C SER A 568 -33.65 -26.65 2.18
N ASN A 569 -33.32 -25.37 2.15
CA ASN A 569 -32.88 -24.54 3.30
C ASN A 569 -33.80 -23.33 3.50
N ILE A 570 -35.04 -23.36 3.07
CA ILE A 570 -35.95 -22.21 3.07
C ILE A 570 -36.20 -21.64 4.48
N SER A 571 -36.26 -22.49 5.51
CA SER A 571 -36.39 -22.03 6.89
C SER A 571 -35.15 -21.30 7.38
N LEU A 572 -33.95 -21.77 7.01
CA LEU A 572 -32.70 -21.10 7.30
C LEU A 572 -32.61 -19.75 6.56
N LEU A 573 -33.04 -19.68 5.29
CA LEU A 573 -33.10 -18.44 4.52
C LEU A 573 -33.96 -17.41 5.24
N LYS A 574 -35.13 -17.79 5.73
CA LYS A 574 -36.03 -16.91 6.46
C LYS A 574 -35.35 -16.32 7.70
N ASP A 575 -34.73 -17.14 8.53
CA ASP A 575 -34.14 -16.68 9.79
C ASP A 575 -32.87 -15.84 9.56
N VAL A 576 -32.02 -16.24 8.61
CA VAL A 576 -30.82 -15.48 8.24
C VAL A 576 -31.20 -14.12 7.65
N SER A 577 -32.15 -14.06 6.71
CA SER A 577 -32.58 -12.82 6.08
C SER A 577 -33.23 -11.85 7.08
N GLU A 578 -34.06 -12.36 8.01
CA GLU A 578 -34.64 -11.53 9.06
C GLU A 578 -33.60 -10.94 10.00
N ARG A 579 -32.60 -11.74 10.40
CA ARG A 579 -31.48 -11.25 11.24
C ARG A 579 -30.62 -10.22 10.51
N LEU A 580 -30.36 -10.42 9.20
CA LEU A 580 -29.67 -9.44 8.37
C LEU A 580 -30.47 -8.13 8.25
N TYR A 581 -31.77 -8.22 8.06
CA TYR A 581 -32.64 -7.06 8.02
C TYR A 581 -32.59 -6.24 9.32
N GLN A 582 -32.55 -6.92 10.48
CA GLN A 582 -32.50 -6.28 11.80
C GLN A 582 -31.14 -5.67 12.12
N LYS A 583 -30.03 -6.36 11.75
CA LYS A 583 -28.68 -6.02 12.18
C LYS A 583 -27.80 -5.41 11.08
N ASN A 584 -28.20 -5.50 9.82
CA ASN A 584 -27.46 -5.10 8.62
C ASN A 584 -26.19 -5.95 8.35
N SER A 585 -25.73 -6.75 9.29
CA SER A 585 -24.58 -7.67 9.12
C SER A 585 -24.67 -8.84 10.10
N LEU A 586 -24.05 -9.97 9.74
CA LEU A 586 -23.86 -11.12 10.61
C LEU A 586 -22.39 -11.51 10.68
N THR A 587 -21.93 -11.82 11.89
CA THR A 587 -20.61 -12.43 12.08
C THR A 587 -20.64 -13.93 11.76
N PRO A 588 -19.48 -14.58 11.53
CA PRO A 588 -19.43 -16.04 11.34
C PRO A 588 -20.08 -16.82 12.48
N GLU A 589 -19.88 -16.39 13.74
CA GLU A 589 -20.46 -17.04 14.91
C GLU A 589 -21.99 -16.91 14.95
N GLU A 590 -22.52 -15.73 14.60
CA GLU A 590 -23.98 -15.50 14.54
C GLU A 590 -24.62 -16.37 13.47
N PHE A 591 -24.05 -16.42 12.26
CA PHE A 591 -24.55 -17.29 11.18
C PHE A 591 -24.44 -18.77 11.57
N SER A 592 -23.33 -19.20 12.17
CA SER A 592 -23.16 -20.58 12.64
C SER A 592 -24.22 -20.97 13.69
N ASN A 593 -24.54 -20.06 14.62
CA ASN A 593 -25.54 -20.30 15.64
C ASN A 593 -26.93 -20.46 15.02
N ILE A 594 -27.32 -19.58 14.10
CA ILE A 594 -28.58 -19.70 13.35
C ILE A 594 -28.60 -21.04 12.59
N SER A 595 -27.51 -21.40 11.93
CA SER A 595 -27.39 -22.64 11.16
C SER A 595 -27.59 -23.91 12.03
N LYS A 596 -27.06 -23.91 13.27
CA LYS A 596 -27.21 -25.01 14.23
C LYS A 596 -28.65 -25.20 14.68
N GLU A 597 -29.44 -24.12 14.79
CA GLU A 597 -30.87 -24.18 15.08
C GLU A 597 -31.63 -24.96 13.99
N HIS A 598 -31.11 -24.97 12.76
CA HIS A 598 -31.60 -25.73 11.62
C HIS A 598 -30.85 -27.05 11.38
N SER A 599 -30.17 -27.59 12.40
CA SER A 599 -29.41 -28.84 12.32
C SER A 599 -28.30 -28.84 11.26
N LYS A 600 -27.76 -27.65 10.94
CA LYS A 600 -26.61 -27.46 10.02
C LYS A 600 -25.37 -27.10 10.81
N ASN A 601 -24.25 -27.74 10.50
CA ASN A 601 -23.01 -27.53 11.21
C ASN A 601 -21.88 -27.22 10.19
N TYR A 602 -21.71 -25.95 9.89
CA TYR A 602 -20.63 -25.48 9.01
C TYR A 602 -19.42 -25.09 9.83
N ALA A 603 -18.22 -25.30 9.28
CA ALA A 603 -16.98 -24.92 9.93
C ALA A 603 -16.82 -23.41 9.98
N ILE A 604 -16.45 -22.87 11.14
CA ILE A 604 -15.91 -21.52 11.26
C ILE A 604 -14.41 -21.65 11.09
N LEU A 605 -13.87 -21.11 9.99
CA LEU A 605 -12.45 -21.12 9.71
C LEU A 605 -11.84 -19.78 10.13
N GLU A 606 -10.55 -19.81 10.46
CA GLU A 606 -9.82 -18.56 10.71
C GLU A 606 -9.87 -17.68 9.46
N PHE A 607 -9.92 -16.38 9.68
CA PHE A 607 -9.97 -15.42 8.57
C PHE A 607 -8.72 -15.60 7.70
N GLY A 608 -8.91 -15.62 6.38
CA GLY A 608 -7.83 -15.87 5.41
C GLY A 608 -7.45 -17.34 5.27
N ALA A 609 -8.07 -18.25 6.00
CA ALA A 609 -7.87 -19.68 5.80
C ALA A 609 -8.14 -20.06 4.34
N LYS A 610 -7.32 -20.97 3.82
CA LYS A 610 -7.45 -21.48 2.46
C LYS A 610 -8.25 -22.77 2.45
N ILE A 611 -9.39 -22.76 1.78
CA ILE A 611 -10.15 -23.99 1.51
C ILE A 611 -9.44 -24.74 0.38
N ILE A 612 -8.88 -25.88 0.73
CA ILE A 612 -8.23 -26.77 -0.22
C ILE A 612 -9.09 -28.02 -0.32
N PRO A 613 -9.52 -28.42 -1.53
CA PRO A 613 -10.20 -29.68 -1.72
C PRO A 613 -9.36 -30.83 -1.15
N ASN A 614 -9.99 -31.72 -0.40
CA ASN A 614 -9.29 -32.88 0.16
C ASN A 614 -8.83 -33.83 -0.96
N PHE A 615 -7.51 -33.85 -1.21
CA PHE A 615 -6.88 -34.77 -2.16
C PHE A 615 -6.26 -35.96 -1.47
N ASP A 616 -6.18 -35.97 -0.14
CA ASP A 616 -5.45 -37.01 0.61
C ASP A 616 -6.06 -38.39 0.40
N GLU A 617 -7.39 -38.48 0.40
CA GLU A 617 -8.08 -39.74 0.13
C GLU A 617 -7.84 -40.26 -1.29
N LYS A 618 -7.84 -39.36 -2.28
CA LYS A 618 -7.58 -39.71 -3.68
C LYS A 618 -6.13 -40.09 -3.89
N TYR A 619 -5.23 -39.36 -3.24
CA TYR A 619 -3.80 -39.66 -3.30
C TYR A 619 -3.48 -40.96 -2.58
N ALA A 620 -4.10 -41.23 -1.41
CA ALA A 620 -3.99 -42.49 -0.71
C ALA A 620 -4.54 -43.66 -1.53
N ALA A 621 -5.68 -43.45 -2.19
CA ALA A 621 -6.25 -44.45 -3.10
C ALA A 621 -5.33 -44.73 -4.29
N PHE A 622 -4.72 -43.69 -4.87
CA PHE A 622 -3.72 -43.84 -5.91
C PHE A 622 -2.48 -44.59 -5.42
N LYS A 623 -1.93 -44.21 -4.27
CA LYS A 623 -0.77 -44.88 -3.65
C LYS A 623 -1.05 -46.34 -3.34
N ASN A 624 -2.28 -46.69 -2.98
CA ASN A 624 -2.71 -48.07 -2.66
C ASN A 624 -3.17 -48.86 -3.88
N SER A 625 -3.31 -48.23 -5.06
CA SER A 625 -3.86 -48.89 -6.27
C SER A 625 -2.88 -49.82 -7.01
N GLY A 626 -1.65 -50.00 -6.51
CA GLY A 626 -0.66 -50.86 -7.15
C GLY A 626 -0.10 -50.33 -8.47
N VAL A 627 -0.39 -49.08 -8.83
CA VAL A 627 0.33 -48.41 -9.90
C VAL A 627 1.77 -48.21 -9.42
N ALA A 628 2.72 -48.60 -10.29
CA ALA A 628 4.15 -48.57 -10.05
C ALA A 628 4.60 -47.34 -9.23
N ASN A 629 5.45 -47.61 -8.27
CA ASN A 629 5.88 -46.63 -7.29
C ASN A 629 6.29 -45.34 -7.98
N ILE A 630 5.87 -44.20 -7.52
CA ILE A 630 6.29 -42.88 -8.09
C ILE A 630 7.81 -42.76 -8.10
N GLU A 631 8.46 -43.39 -7.15
CA GLU A 631 9.93 -43.52 -7.10
C GLU A 631 10.48 -44.28 -8.30
N ASP A 632 9.81 -45.36 -8.74
CA ASP A 632 10.19 -46.13 -9.92
C ASP A 632 9.95 -45.36 -11.22
N LEU A 633 8.83 -44.59 -11.29
CA LEU A 633 8.54 -43.68 -12.41
C LEU A 633 9.53 -42.48 -12.44
N ALA A 634 9.93 -41.99 -11.28
CA ALA A 634 10.94 -40.93 -11.18
C ALA A 634 12.31 -41.47 -11.59
N GLU A 635 12.68 -42.69 -11.15
CA GLU A 635 13.92 -43.34 -11.59
C GLU A 635 13.94 -43.67 -13.08
N GLU A 636 12.83 -44.18 -13.65
CA GLU A 636 12.71 -44.41 -15.09
C GLU A 636 12.80 -43.09 -15.90
N SER A 637 12.14 -42.04 -15.40
CA SER A 637 12.20 -40.71 -16.04
C SER A 637 13.62 -40.11 -15.93
N VAL A 638 14.29 -40.27 -14.81
CA VAL A 638 15.68 -39.87 -14.62
C VAL A 638 16.62 -40.69 -15.51
N LYS A 639 16.46 -42.01 -15.59
CA LYS A 639 17.23 -42.85 -16.52
C LYS A 639 16.99 -42.50 -17.99
N ALA A 640 15.75 -42.18 -18.35
CA ALA A 640 15.43 -41.71 -19.70
C ALA A 640 16.11 -40.36 -20.00
N LEU A 641 16.10 -39.42 -19.06
CA LEU A 641 16.78 -38.11 -19.18
C LEU A 641 18.33 -38.32 -19.20
N GLU A 642 18.88 -39.24 -18.44
CA GLU A 642 20.30 -39.57 -18.46
C GLU A 642 20.74 -40.20 -19.77
N SER A 643 19.86 -40.91 -20.47
CA SER A 643 20.15 -41.43 -21.81
C SER A 643 20.20 -40.35 -22.87
N PHE A 644 19.44 -39.25 -22.71
CA PHE A 644 19.46 -38.10 -23.61
C PHE A 644 20.56 -37.08 -23.28
N TYR A 645 20.94 -37.00 -21.99
CA TYR A 645 22.01 -36.13 -21.51
C TYR A 645 22.99 -36.92 -20.66
N PRO A 646 23.98 -37.55 -21.27
CA PRO A 646 25.00 -38.33 -20.50
C PRO A 646 25.64 -37.35 -19.51
N ARG A 647 25.58 -37.69 -18.22
CA ARG A 647 26.24 -36.93 -17.17
C ARG A 647 27.72 -36.83 -17.49
N VAL A 648 28.19 -35.62 -17.76
CA VAL A 648 29.59 -35.30 -17.55
C VAL A 648 29.83 -35.49 -16.06
N SER A 649 30.56 -36.53 -15.68
CA SER A 649 30.85 -36.82 -14.27
C SER A 649 31.39 -35.56 -13.60
N PRO A 650 30.79 -35.08 -12.53
CA PRO A 650 31.45 -34.08 -11.71
C PRO A 650 32.67 -34.78 -11.14
N GLN A 651 33.86 -34.33 -11.49
CA GLN A 651 34.99 -34.58 -10.62
C GLN A 651 34.60 -33.99 -9.27
N GLU A 652 34.45 -34.86 -8.26
CA GLU A 652 34.29 -34.47 -6.87
C GLU A 652 35.53 -33.65 -6.48
N LYS A 653 35.44 -32.35 -6.64
CA LYS A 653 36.24 -31.42 -5.86
C LYS A 653 35.49 -31.26 -4.55
N GLU A 654 35.96 -31.97 -3.51
CA GLU A 654 35.68 -31.59 -2.13
C GLU A 654 36.00 -30.10 -1.98
N TYR A 655 34.95 -29.27 -1.93
CA TYR A 655 35.12 -27.90 -1.47
C TYR A 655 35.20 -27.92 0.05
N SER A 656 36.44 -28.03 0.55
CA SER A 656 36.71 -27.57 1.90
C SER A 656 36.46 -26.07 1.92
N ILE A 657 35.51 -25.63 2.72
CA ILE A 657 35.25 -24.22 3.01
C ILE A 657 36.44 -23.73 3.84
N THR A 658 37.51 -23.32 3.17
CA THR A 658 38.52 -22.45 3.74
C THR A 658 38.26 -21.04 3.26
N ASN A 659 38.32 -20.11 4.20
CA ASN A 659 37.99 -18.67 4.09
C ASN A 659 38.94 -17.87 3.18
N ASP A 660 39.07 -18.22 1.91
CA ASP A 660 39.78 -17.38 0.94
C ASP A 660 38.92 -17.12 -0.28
N PHE A 661 38.05 -16.11 -0.15
CA PHE A 661 37.36 -15.49 -1.28
C PHE A 661 38.34 -14.57 -2.02
N ASN A 662 38.97 -15.07 -3.06
CA ASN A 662 39.67 -14.23 -4.02
C ASN A 662 38.68 -13.80 -5.12
N ALA A 663 38.43 -12.51 -5.23
CA ALA A 663 37.47 -11.91 -6.16
C ALA A 663 37.85 -12.07 -7.65
N THR A 664 38.98 -12.67 -7.97
CA THR A 664 39.45 -12.89 -9.35
C THR A 664 38.91 -14.16 -9.99
N ASP A 665 38.39 -15.11 -9.21
CA ASP A 665 37.90 -16.40 -9.76
C ASP A 665 36.42 -16.34 -10.22
N PHE A 666 35.77 -15.21 -10.05
CA PHE A 666 34.32 -15.07 -10.37
C PHE A 666 34.05 -14.78 -11.85
N ASN A 667 35.04 -14.28 -12.59
CA ASN A 667 34.83 -13.83 -13.98
C ASN A 667 35.01 -14.90 -15.07
N ASP A 668 35.67 -16.05 -14.79
CA ASP A 668 35.99 -17.01 -15.84
C ASP A 668 34.99 -18.17 -16.03
N ASN A 669 34.00 -18.32 -15.10
CA ASN A 669 33.05 -19.44 -15.17
C ASN A 669 31.66 -19.10 -15.75
N TRP A 670 31.34 -17.83 -15.97
CA TRP A 670 30.02 -17.43 -16.49
C TRP A 670 29.94 -17.38 -18.03
N THR A 671 31.06 -17.35 -18.72
CA THR A 671 31.11 -17.33 -20.19
C THR A 671 30.93 -18.71 -20.85
N LYS A 672 30.72 -19.77 -20.08
CA LYS A 672 30.53 -21.13 -20.59
C LYS A 672 29.12 -21.70 -20.41
N ILE A 673 28.17 -20.91 -19.94
CA ILE A 673 26.76 -21.34 -19.68
C ILE A 673 25.76 -20.44 -20.43
N ILE A 674 26.18 -19.77 -21.50
CA ILE A 674 25.26 -19.18 -22.48
C ILE A 674 25.56 -19.85 -23.83
#